data_0bff971ebfae7842ad5a835d3008f7d4
#
_entry.id   0bff971ebfae7842ad5a835d3008f7d4
#
_cell.length_a   1.000
_cell.length_b   1.000
_cell.length_c   1.000
_cell.angle_alpha   90.00
_cell.angle_beta   90.00
_cell.angle_gamma   90.00
#
_symmetry.space_group_name_H-M   'P 1'
#
loop_
_entity.id
_entity.type
_entity.pdbx_description
1 polymer ?
#
loop_
_entity_poly.entity_id
_entity_poly.type
_entity_poly.pdbx_seq_one_letter_code
_entity_poly.pdbx_strand_id
1 'polypeptide(L)'
;MGRQKTVQKKLQPYEIGELDQYLFGQGTHYEIFRKMGAHKAVQKKQEGVYFAVWAPHAARVSVVGEFNAWDFGANEMHRQEPLGIYTCFVPGAQEGDLYKFCIETQTGERIFKADPFANYAERRPGTASRVTDISNLKWSDEQWLQKRKKWDQKENPLAIYEVHMGSWMRHPGTEDEGFYTYREFAHSITDYVKKMGYTHVELMGIAEHPFDGSWGYQVTGYYAPTSRYGTPQDFAYMINYLHRNGIGVILDWVPAHFPKDAHGLADFDGTPTFEYADPKKGEHPDWGTKIFDYSKPEVQNFLIANALFWIEHYHVDGLRVDAAASMLYLDYGKQDGQWVPNQYGGNQNLEAIAFFKHLNSVVLGRNQGAMMIAEESTAWPKVTGAPEDDGLGFSLKWNMGWMHDFTEYMKLDPLFRKGAHYQMTFSMEYAYSENYILVLSHDEVVHLKCSMLNKMPGLGFDKFANLKAAYAFMTGHPGKKLLFMGQEFAQLREWSEERELDWYLLAEEPHQQIQNWYRDLLHLYRHNKALYELDTDPAGFEWINKDDTFRSIFSFVRHSRDNKKNLLFVCNFTPMERLDYRVGVPRRKQLKLVLDSDDPKYGGNGVERPKVYKPVKQECDGQKYSIAYPLQPYGVAVFEF
;
A
#
# COMPACT_ATOMS: atom_id res chain seq x y z
N MET A 1 17.94 6.69 63.29
CA MET A 1 18.09 6.73 61.80
C MET A 1 16.73 6.57 61.18
N GLY A 2 16.07 7.69 60.82
CA GLY A 2 14.78 7.68 60.18
C GLY A 2 14.89 7.35 58.71
N ARG A 3 14.25 6.28 58.22
CA ARG A 3 14.08 6.02 56.82
C ARG A 3 13.14 7.10 56.25
N GLN A 4 13.68 8.04 55.48
CA GLN A 4 12.88 8.88 54.61
C GLN A 4 12.15 7.95 53.61
N LYS A 5 10.83 7.84 53.75
CA LYS A 5 9.98 7.26 52.72
C LYS A 5 10.00 8.23 51.54
N THR A 6 10.77 7.93 50.51
CA THR A 6 10.65 8.60 49.22
C THR A 6 9.24 8.31 48.69
N VAL A 7 8.37 9.28 48.75
CA VAL A 7 7.04 9.24 48.13
C VAL A 7 7.31 9.24 46.61
N GLN A 8 7.21 8.08 45.97
CA GLN A 8 7.25 8.03 44.50
C GLN A 8 6.13 8.93 43.96
N LYS A 9 6.50 10.00 43.29
CA LYS A 9 5.55 10.89 42.58
C LYS A 9 4.81 10.04 41.55
N LYS A 10 3.49 9.97 41.64
CA LYS A 10 2.67 9.29 40.63
C LYS A 10 2.77 10.07 39.34
N LEU A 11 3.37 9.46 38.31
CA LEU A 11 3.50 10.05 36.98
C LEU A 11 2.11 10.25 36.34
N GLN A 12 1.98 11.31 35.58
CA GLN A 12 0.80 11.52 34.74
C GLN A 12 0.90 10.64 33.48
N PRO A 13 -0.21 10.31 32.80
CA PRO A 13 -0.20 9.42 31.64
C PRO A 13 0.75 9.84 30.50
N TYR A 14 0.97 11.14 30.35
CA TYR A 14 1.86 11.72 29.33
C TYR A 14 3.33 11.87 29.77
N GLU A 15 3.63 11.73 31.08
CA GLU A 15 5.01 11.87 31.55
C GLU A 15 5.85 10.62 31.23
N ILE A 16 7.09 10.84 30.79
CA ILE A 16 8.09 9.77 30.54
C ILE A 16 8.66 9.32 31.90
N GLY A 17 8.59 8.04 32.19
CA GLY A 17 9.16 7.42 33.39
C GLY A 17 10.34 6.49 33.08
N GLU A 18 10.93 5.89 34.13
CA GLU A 18 12.03 4.94 34.00
C GLU A 18 11.65 3.72 33.17
N LEU A 19 10.41 3.18 33.37
CA LEU A 19 9.93 2.04 32.60
C LEU A 19 9.77 2.40 31.10
N ASP A 20 9.29 3.62 30.79
CA ASP A 20 9.15 4.06 29.41
C ASP A 20 10.51 4.14 28.72
N GLN A 21 11.52 4.71 29.40
CA GLN A 21 12.87 4.76 28.88
C GLN A 21 13.45 3.37 28.67
N TYR A 22 13.28 2.48 29.64
CA TYR A 22 13.76 1.10 29.53
C TYR A 22 13.14 0.40 28.30
N LEU A 23 11.81 0.44 28.15
CA LEU A 23 11.11 -0.19 27.04
C LEU A 23 11.49 0.46 25.68
N PHE A 24 11.64 1.78 25.64
CA PHE A 24 12.05 2.49 24.43
C PHE A 24 13.47 2.09 23.99
N GLY A 25 14.41 2.05 24.92
CA GLY A 25 15.79 1.59 24.68
C GLY A 25 15.90 0.09 24.38
N GLN A 26 14.83 -0.72 24.61
CA GLN A 26 14.75 -2.12 24.19
C GLN A 26 14.00 -2.29 22.86
N GLY A 27 13.45 -1.24 22.25
CA GLY A 27 12.66 -1.32 21.03
C GLY A 27 11.26 -1.91 21.22
N THR A 28 10.73 -1.89 22.46
CA THR A 28 9.48 -2.59 22.82
C THR A 28 8.38 -1.70 23.42
N HIS A 29 8.56 -0.39 23.38
CA HIS A 29 7.55 0.55 23.84
C HIS A 29 6.55 0.90 22.72
N TYR A 30 5.68 -0.01 22.37
CA TYR A 30 4.80 0.09 21.19
C TYR A 30 3.76 1.23 21.25
N GLU A 31 3.56 1.84 22.41
CA GLU A 31 2.65 2.99 22.61
C GLU A 31 3.40 4.28 22.96
N ILE A 32 4.69 4.36 22.65
CA ILE A 32 5.55 5.52 23.00
C ILE A 32 5.01 6.85 22.43
N PHE A 33 4.29 6.81 21.31
CA PHE A 33 3.63 7.96 20.68
C PHE A 33 2.59 8.65 21.59
N ARG A 34 2.09 7.97 22.64
CA ARG A 34 1.21 8.58 23.66
C ARG A 34 1.95 9.45 24.66
N LYS A 35 3.27 9.48 24.60
CA LYS A 35 4.15 10.18 25.54
C LYS A 35 5.17 11.08 24.87
N MET A 36 5.72 10.65 23.72
CA MET A 36 6.58 11.48 22.87
C MET A 36 5.72 12.43 22.05
N GLY A 37 6.29 13.59 21.70
CA GLY A 37 5.57 14.64 20.99
C GLY A 37 4.93 15.66 21.92
N ALA A 38 3.80 16.24 21.49
CA ALA A 38 3.07 17.29 22.20
C ALA A 38 1.73 16.78 22.74
N HIS A 39 1.54 16.85 24.05
CA HIS A 39 0.32 16.35 24.72
C HIS A 39 -0.31 17.42 25.62
N LYS A 40 -1.61 17.66 25.48
CA LYS A 40 -2.36 18.53 26.39
C LYS A 40 -2.23 18.01 27.83
N ALA A 41 -1.91 18.87 28.73
CA ALA A 41 -1.59 18.52 30.10
C ALA A 41 -2.04 19.58 31.08
N VAL A 42 -2.24 19.14 32.33
CA VAL A 42 -2.49 20.06 33.46
C VAL A 42 -1.45 19.79 34.53
N GLN A 43 -0.60 20.79 34.81
CA GLN A 43 0.38 20.72 35.89
C GLN A 43 0.15 21.89 36.88
N LYS A 44 0.14 21.59 38.16
CA LYS A 44 -0.08 22.59 39.25
C LYS A 44 -1.31 23.46 39.03
N LYS A 45 -2.41 22.91 38.48
CA LYS A 45 -3.66 23.56 38.10
C LYS A 45 -3.55 24.56 36.95
N GLN A 46 -2.47 24.54 36.19
CA GLN A 46 -2.32 25.31 34.95
C GLN A 46 -2.49 24.37 33.77
N GLU A 47 -3.32 24.78 32.82
CA GLU A 47 -3.41 24.12 31.51
C GLU A 47 -2.23 24.48 30.62
N GLY A 48 -1.81 23.57 29.77
CA GLY A 48 -0.70 23.74 28.85
C GLY A 48 -0.40 22.49 28.05
N VAL A 49 0.79 22.42 27.52
CA VAL A 49 1.24 21.28 26.70
C VAL A 49 2.53 20.71 27.28
N TYR A 50 2.58 19.41 27.42
CA TYR A 50 3.79 18.66 27.73
C TYR A 50 4.45 18.23 26.42
N PHE A 51 5.74 18.53 26.26
CA PHE A 51 6.56 18.19 25.11
C PHE A 51 7.61 17.18 25.49
N ALA A 52 7.86 16.21 24.61
CA ALA A 52 8.92 15.21 24.76
C ALA A 52 9.54 14.88 23.41
N VAL A 53 10.89 14.86 23.34
CA VAL A 53 11.66 14.56 22.13
C VAL A 53 12.92 13.77 22.46
N TRP A 54 13.28 12.84 21.59
CA TRP A 54 14.52 12.07 21.67
C TRP A 54 15.62 12.74 20.85
N ALA A 55 16.65 13.22 21.52
CA ALA A 55 17.80 13.91 20.91
C ALA A 55 19.09 13.60 21.72
N PRO A 56 19.59 12.36 21.66
CA PRO A 56 20.59 11.83 22.61
C PRO A 56 21.90 12.57 22.60
N HIS A 57 22.29 13.20 21.49
CA HIS A 57 23.55 13.90 21.35
C HIS A 57 23.41 15.44 21.36
N ALA A 58 22.21 15.97 21.58
CA ALA A 58 22.01 17.41 21.71
C ALA A 58 22.74 17.97 22.95
N ALA A 59 23.33 19.16 22.82
CA ALA A 59 23.86 19.91 23.97
C ALA A 59 22.71 20.53 24.78
N ARG A 60 21.73 21.12 24.11
CA ARG A 60 20.51 21.71 24.68
C ARG A 60 19.34 21.53 23.71
N VAL A 61 18.15 21.46 24.26
CA VAL A 61 16.91 21.46 23.46
C VAL A 61 15.94 22.46 24.11
N SER A 62 15.29 23.27 23.29
CA SER A 62 14.16 24.09 23.69
C SER A 62 12.98 23.88 22.76
N VAL A 63 11.77 23.94 23.28
CA VAL A 63 10.58 24.02 22.43
C VAL A 63 10.27 25.49 22.15
N VAL A 64 10.14 25.82 20.88
CA VAL A 64 9.84 27.16 20.39
C VAL A 64 8.56 27.15 19.57
N GLY A 65 7.76 28.19 19.67
CA GLY A 65 6.49 28.26 18.99
C GLY A 65 5.74 29.57 19.19
N GLU A 66 4.50 29.64 18.76
CA GLU A 66 3.65 30.84 18.88
C GLU A 66 3.46 31.24 20.35
N PHE A 67 3.42 30.28 21.27
CA PHE A 67 3.24 30.49 22.71
C PHE A 67 4.42 31.20 23.39
N ASN A 68 5.58 31.32 22.75
CA ASN A 68 6.75 31.97 23.31
C ASN A 68 7.50 32.85 22.30
N ALA A 69 6.81 33.31 21.23
CA ALA A 69 7.38 34.13 20.16
C ALA A 69 8.66 33.53 19.54
N TRP A 70 8.75 32.19 19.49
CA TRP A 70 9.89 31.44 18.95
C TRP A 70 11.22 31.66 19.66
N ASP A 71 11.18 32.09 20.95
CA ASP A 71 12.35 32.36 21.76
C ASP A 71 13.00 31.07 22.28
N PHE A 72 14.21 30.80 21.84
CA PHE A 72 15.05 29.68 22.33
C PHE A 72 15.30 29.68 23.83
N GLY A 73 15.36 30.85 24.45
CA GLY A 73 15.63 30.99 25.88
C GLY A 73 14.43 30.75 26.79
N ALA A 74 13.20 30.75 26.24
CA ALA A 74 11.99 30.78 27.03
C ALA A 74 11.57 29.40 27.61
N ASN A 75 11.72 28.33 26.87
CA ASN A 75 11.26 27.00 27.28
C ASN A 75 12.34 25.93 27.02
N GLU A 76 13.43 26.02 27.79
CA GLU A 76 14.45 24.97 27.78
C GLU A 76 13.91 23.67 28.35
N MET A 77 14.21 22.56 27.67
CA MET A 77 13.74 21.23 28.02
C MET A 77 14.76 20.53 28.95
N HIS A 78 14.21 19.72 29.84
CA HIS A 78 15.01 18.94 30.78
C HIS A 78 15.39 17.60 30.16
N ARG A 79 16.73 17.32 30.12
CA ARG A 79 17.26 16.05 29.66
C ARG A 79 17.03 14.95 30.70
N GLN A 80 16.47 13.84 30.26
CA GLN A 80 16.28 12.62 31.05
C GLN A 80 17.30 11.56 30.62
N GLU A 81 18.07 11.10 31.59
CA GLU A 81 19.06 10.04 31.39
C GLU A 81 18.41 8.65 31.61
N PRO A 82 18.89 7.56 30.97
CA PRO A 82 20.15 7.52 30.18
C PRO A 82 19.97 7.79 28.68
N LEU A 83 18.74 7.86 28.14
CA LEU A 83 18.48 7.83 26.70
C LEU A 83 18.55 9.20 26.01
N GLY A 84 18.64 10.29 26.76
CA GLY A 84 18.64 11.63 26.16
C GLY A 84 17.29 12.05 25.62
N ILE A 85 16.22 11.70 26.31
CA ILE A 85 14.88 12.23 26.04
C ILE A 85 14.76 13.58 26.75
N TYR A 86 14.40 14.62 26.01
CA TYR A 86 14.17 15.95 26.53
C TYR A 86 12.68 16.19 26.74
N THR A 87 12.32 16.78 27.89
CA THR A 87 10.90 17.02 28.26
C THR A 87 10.71 18.39 28.89
N CYS A 88 9.57 19.03 28.62
CA CYS A 88 9.14 20.19 29.38
C CYS A 88 7.61 20.34 29.36
N PHE A 89 7.07 21.08 30.34
CA PHE A 89 5.68 21.53 30.34
C PHE A 89 5.64 23.03 30.07
N VAL A 90 4.85 23.46 29.11
CA VAL A 90 4.67 24.87 28.76
C VAL A 90 3.27 25.32 29.12
N PRO A 91 3.12 26.11 30.22
CA PRO A 91 1.83 26.66 30.61
C PRO A 91 1.32 27.63 29.53
N GLY A 92 0.02 27.57 29.24
CA GLY A 92 -0.62 28.47 28.28
C GLY A 92 -0.44 28.08 26.80
N ALA A 93 0.43 27.14 26.46
CA ALA A 93 0.43 26.54 25.13
C ALA A 93 -0.87 25.77 24.92
N GLN A 94 -1.43 25.84 23.72
CA GLN A 94 -2.79 25.34 23.44
C GLN A 94 -2.87 24.60 22.11
N GLU A 95 -3.98 23.92 21.90
CA GLU A 95 -4.31 23.27 20.64
C GLU A 95 -4.33 24.28 19.50
N GLY A 96 -3.66 23.95 18.40
CA GLY A 96 -3.53 24.81 17.24
C GLY A 96 -2.19 25.55 17.15
N ASP A 97 -1.49 25.73 18.26
CA ASP A 97 -0.19 26.44 18.26
C ASP A 97 0.84 25.72 17.38
N LEU A 98 1.57 26.51 16.60
CA LEU A 98 2.72 26.02 15.84
C LEU A 98 3.97 25.96 16.71
N TYR A 99 4.77 24.90 16.55
CA TYR A 99 5.98 24.70 17.31
C TYR A 99 7.06 23.93 16.54
N LYS A 100 8.30 24.07 17.01
CA LYS A 100 9.47 23.25 16.62
C LYS A 100 10.33 22.96 17.85
N PHE A 101 11.20 21.97 17.74
CA PHE A 101 12.32 21.82 18.66
C PHE A 101 13.52 22.59 18.11
N CYS A 102 14.06 23.52 18.90
CA CYS A 102 15.33 24.18 18.64
C CYS A 102 16.42 23.42 19.39
N ILE A 103 17.28 22.78 18.63
CA ILE A 103 18.33 21.90 19.13
C ILE A 103 19.67 22.61 18.98
N GLU A 104 20.39 22.79 20.09
CA GLU A 104 21.77 23.21 20.07
C GLU A 104 22.66 21.97 20.00
N THR A 105 23.44 21.87 18.95
CA THR A 105 24.34 20.73 18.71
C THR A 105 25.58 20.81 19.60
N GLN A 106 26.37 19.74 19.65
CA GLN A 106 27.66 19.73 20.36
C GLN A 106 28.67 20.75 19.81
N THR A 107 28.47 21.21 18.57
CA THR A 107 29.31 22.27 17.96
C THR A 107 28.81 23.68 18.26
N GLY A 108 27.67 23.82 18.96
CA GLY A 108 27.04 25.11 19.28
C GLY A 108 26.15 25.67 18.16
N GLU A 109 25.94 24.94 17.07
CA GLU A 109 24.99 25.29 16.03
C GLU A 109 23.54 25.07 16.53
N ARG A 110 22.63 25.97 16.14
CA ARG A 110 21.18 25.84 16.43
C ARG A 110 20.44 25.42 15.20
N ILE A 111 19.78 24.27 15.27
CA ILE A 111 18.94 23.71 14.20
C ILE A 111 17.49 23.62 14.67
N PHE A 112 16.55 23.78 13.73
CA PHE A 112 15.13 23.77 14.01
C PHE A 112 14.48 22.54 13.37
N LYS A 113 13.94 21.66 14.20
CA LYS A 113 13.37 20.39 13.79
C LYS A 113 11.86 20.34 14.03
N ALA A 114 11.09 19.81 13.08
CA ALA A 114 9.75 19.37 13.34
C ALA A 114 9.76 18.22 14.34
N ASP A 115 8.65 18.03 15.03
CA ASP A 115 8.51 16.94 16.00
C ASP A 115 8.32 15.60 15.27
N PRO A 116 9.20 14.61 15.48
CA PRO A 116 9.08 13.28 14.85
C PRO A 116 7.79 12.54 15.19
N PHE A 117 7.15 12.85 16.32
CA PHE A 117 5.91 12.27 16.81
C PHE A 117 4.70 13.19 16.66
N ALA A 118 4.84 14.33 15.97
CA ALA A 118 3.73 15.24 15.74
C ALA A 118 2.57 14.53 15.04
N ASN A 119 1.36 14.75 15.54
CA ASN A 119 0.15 14.19 14.94
C ASN A 119 -0.51 15.12 13.92
N TYR A 120 0.00 16.35 13.79
CA TYR A 120 -0.45 17.31 12.79
C TYR A 120 0.70 18.24 12.40
N ALA A 121 0.82 18.53 11.12
CA ALA A 121 1.82 19.44 10.57
C ALA A 121 1.17 20.76 10.14
N GLU A 122 1.99 21.82 10.15
CA GLU A 122 1.64 23.06 9.47
C GLU A 122 1.43 22.80 7.97
N ARG A 123 0.44 23.47 7.37
CA ARG A 123 0.25 23.36 5.91
C ARG A 123 1.47 23.97 5.19
N ARG A 124 1.97 23.24 4.20
CA ARG A 124 3.09 23.71 3.37
C ARG A 124 2.80 25.07 2.72
N PRO A 125 3.81 25.91 2.47
CA PRO A 125 5.23 25.61 2.61
C PRO A 125 5.75 25.67 4.05
N GLY A 126 4.90 25.83 5.05
CA GLY A 126 5.29 25.79 6.45
C GLY A 126 5.88 24.43 6.84
N THR A 127 6.76 24.42 7.85
CA THR A 127 7.51 23.23 8.26
C THR A 127 7.44 22.99 9.76
N ALA A 128 6.55 23.66 10.46
CA ALA A 128 6.34 23.47 11.89
C ALA A 128 5.39 22.29 12.17
N SER A 129 5.46 21.78 13.36
CA SER A 129 4.45 20.89 13.91
C SER A 129 3.34 21.72 14.55
N ARG A 130 2.14 21.15 14.62
CA ARG A 130 0.98 21.81 15.24
C ARG A 130 0.50 20.99 16.43
N VAL A 131 0.28 21.64 17.56
CA VAL A 131 -0.31 20.99 18.74
C VAL A 131 -1.72 20.53 18.38
N THR A 132 -2.00 19.24 18.55
CA THR A 132 -3.33 18.68 18.34
C THR A 132 -3.63 17.55 19.31
N ASP A 133 -4.91 17.44 19.70
CA ASP A 133 -5.38 16.34 20.53
C ASP A 133 -6.13 15.31 19.67
N ILE A 134 -5.54 14.14 19.54
CA ILE A 134 -6.12 13.00 18.85
C ILE A 134 -6.71 11.95 19.80
N SER A 135 -6.74 12.20 21.11
CA SER A 135 -7.29 11.27 22.09
C SER A 135 -8.82 11.09 21.99
N ASN A 136 -9.49 12.06 21.36
CA ASN A 136 -10.94 12.14 21.26
C ASN A 136 -11.50 11.80 19.86
N LEU A 137 -10.78 11.02 19.06
CA LEU A 137 -11.27 10.54 17.76
C LEU A 137 -12.57 9.72 17.97
N LYS A 138 -13.56 9.98 17.12
CA LYS A 138 -14.87 9.34 17.22
C LYS A 138 -14.99 8.20 16.24
N TRP A 139 -15.14 7.00 16.74
CA TRP A 139 -15.31 5.78 15.97
C TRP A 139 -16.71 5.22 16.06
N SER A 140 -17.20 4.62 15.01
CA SER A 140 -18.47 3.88 14.95
C SER A 140 -18.36 2.73 13.94
N ASP A 141 -17.17 2.14 13.86
CA ASP A 141 -16.77 1.08 12.92
C ASP A 141 -16.55 -0.28 13.62
N GLU A 142 -17.06 -0.47 14.82
CA GLU A 142 -16.88 -1.70 15.62
C GLU A 142 -17.35 -2.95 14.86
N GLN A 143 -18.41 -2.84 14.05
CA GLN A 143 -18.90 -3.96 13.22
C GLN A 143 -17.86 -4.35 12.16
N TRP A 144 -17.20 -3.37 11.57
CA TRP A 144 -16.12 -3.61 10.62
C TRP A 144 -14.94 -4.29 11.30
N LEU A 145 -14.47 -3.78 12.43
CA LEU A 145 -13.35 -4.36 13.18
C LEU A 145 -13.65 -5.80 13.63
N GLN A 146 -14.89 -6.11 14.01
CA GLN A 146 -15.29 -7.49 14.33
C GLN A 146 -15.30 -8.40 13.09
N LYS A 147 -15.70 -7.86 11.93
CA LYS A 147 -15.61 -8.57 10.65
C LYS A 147 -14.14 -8.80 10.27
N ARG A 148 -13.27 -7.77 10.40
CA ARG A 148 -11.83 -7.85 10.12
C ARG A 148 -11.16 -8.95 10.91
N LYS A 149 -11.43 -9.09 12.20
CA LYS A 149 -10.87 -10.16 13.05
C LYS A 149 -11.13 -11.58 12.54
N LYS A 150 -12.17 -11.76 11.74
CA LYS A 150 -12.54 -13.06 11.13
C LYS A 150 -12.11 -13.18 9.67
N TRP A 151 -11.50 -12.11 9.16
CA TRP A 151 -11.09 -12.05 7.78
C TRP A 151 -9.77 -12.80 7.59
N ASP A 152 -9.77 -13.74 6.65
CA ASP A 152 -8.55 -14.37 6.15
C ASP A 152 -8.32 -13.88 4.72
N GLN A 153 -7.28 -13.08 4.51
CA GLN A 153 -6.94 -12.52 3.21
C GLN A 153 -6.60 -13.58 2.16
N LYS A 154 -6.21 -14.80 2.57
CA LYS A 154 -5.93 -15.90 1.65
C LYS A 154 -7.21 -16.49 1.05
N GLU A 155 -8.26 -16.59 1.85
CA GLU A 155 -9.52 -17.26 1.49
C GLU A 155 -10.66 -16.31 1.12
N ASN A 156 -10.48 -15.00 1.27
CA ASN A 156 -11.49 -14.00 0.95
C ASN A 156 -11.09 -13.14 -0.26
N PRO A 157 -12.07 -12.56 -0.97
CA PRO A 157 -11.76 -11.70 -2.11
C PRO A 157 -11.09 -10.41 -1.63
N LEU A 158 -9.96 -10.07 -2.23
CA LEU A 158 -9.26 -8.82 -2.02
C LEU A 158 -9.02 -8.15 -3.38
N ALA A 159 -9.78 -7.10 -3.65
CA ALA A 159 -9.66 -6.26 -4.82
C ALA A 159 -9.37 -4.83 -4.34
N ILE A 160 -8.18 -4.35 -4.63
CA ILE A 160 -7.62 -3.10 -4.13
C ILE A 160 -7.68 -2.04 -5.22
N TYR A 161 -8.22 -0.87 -4.87
CA TYR A 161 -8.13 0.35 -5.67
C TYR A 161 -7.02 1.21 -5.11
N GLU A 162 -5.87 1.24 -5.78
CA GLU A 162 -4.75 2.09 -5.40
C GLU A 162 -5.02 3.53 -5.85
N VAL A 163 -4.90 4.50 -4.96
CA VAL A 163 -5.31 5.87 -5.21
C VAL A 163 -4.40 6.90 -4.57
N HIS A 164 -4.00 7.90 -5.35
CA HIS A 164 -3.39 9.13 -4.88
C HIS A 164 -4.48 10.21 -4.74
N MET A 165 -4.78 10.57 -3.49
CA MET A 165 -5.95 11.38 -3.16
C MET A 165 -5.93 12.75 -3.85
N GLY A 166 -4.77 13.43 -3.91
CA GLY A 166 -4.61 14.77 -4.47
C GLY A 166 -4.75 14.85 -6.00
N SER A 167 -4.79 13.72 -6.70
CA SER A 167 -4.93 13.66 -8.16
C SER A 167 -6.08 12.74 -8.62
N TRP A 168 -6.94 12.30 -7.71
CA TRP A 168 -8.12 11.52 -8.08
C TRP A 168 -9.23 12.41 -8.64
N MET A 169 -9.66 13.41 -7.87
CA MET A 169 -10.57 14.51 -8.28
C MET A 169 -10.13 15.81 -7.63
N ARG A 170 -10.40 16.93 -8.30
CA ARG A 170 -10.13 18.28 -7.81
C ARG A 170 -11.33 19.21 -8.00
N HIS A 171 -11.40 20.27 -7.21
CA HIS A 171 -12.36 21.36 -7.42
C HIS A 171 -11.91 22.20 -8.61
N PRO A 172 -12.74 22.38 -9.64
CA PRO A 172 -12.38 23.17 -10.80
C PRO A 172 -12.30 24.66 -10.47
N GLY A 173 -11.30 25.35 -11.03
CA GLY A 173 -11.22 26.83 -11.00
C GLY A 173 -10.90 27.46 -9.65
N THR A 174 -10.36 26.70 -8.68
CA THR A 174 -9.85 27.23 -7.42
C THR A 174 -8.43 27.81 -7.59
N GLU A 175 -8.11 28.93 -6.91
CA GLU A 175 -6.77 29.52 -6.93
C GLU A 175 -5.73 28.70 -6.15
N ASP A 176 -6.18 27.93 -5.17
CA ASP A 176 -5.36 26.95 -4.48
C ASP A 176 -5.45 25.58 -5.22
N GLU A 177 -4.68 24.61 -4.75
CA GLU A 177 -4.46 23.32 -5.44
C GLU A 177 -5.73 22.54 -5.78
N GLY A 178 -6.89 22.96 -5.26
CA GLY A 178 -8.20 22.39 -5.54
C GLY A 178 -8.40 20.98 -4.99
N PHE A 179 -7.62 20.56 -4.02
CA PHE A 179 -7.73 19.21 -3.45
C PHE A 179 -9.08 19.00 -2.76
N TYR A 180 -9.62 17.80 -2.91
CA TYR A 180 -10.69 17.35 -2.04
C TYR A 180 -10.19 17.23 -0.60
N THR A 181 -11.03 17.65 0.34
CA THR A 181 -10.81 17.36 1.77
C THR A 181 -10.98 15.86 2.05
N TYR A 182 -10.43 15.36 3.17
CA TYR A 182 -10.66 14.00 3.62
C TYR A 182 -12.14 13.62 3.65
N ARG A 183 -13.02 14.56 4.04
CA ARG A 183 -14.48 14.33 4.10
C ARG A 183 -15.11 14.22 2.73
N GLU A 184 -14.80 15.11 1.81
CA GLU A 184 -15.33 15.08 0.44
C GLU A 184 -14.87 13.82 -0.28
N PHE A 185 -13.59 13.51 -0.15
CA PHE A 185 -13.02 12.30 -0.71
C PHE A 185 -13.69 11.04 -0.15
N ALA A 186 -13.92 10.97 1.18
CA ALA A 186 -14.58 9.83 1.81
C ALA A 186 -15.92 9.48 1.15
N HIS A 187 -16.75 10.49 0.88
CA HIS A 187 -18.05 10.28 0.23
C HIS A 187 -17.88 9.83 -1.22
N SER A 188 -17.11 10.58 -2.00
CA SER A 188 -16.96 10.34 -3.43
C SER A 188 -16.30 9.00 -3.74
N ILE A 189 -15.20 8.68 -3.05
CA ILE A 189 -14.49 7.40 -3.27
C ILE A 189 -15.32 6.19 -2.84
N THR A 190 -16.05 6.31 -1.74
CA THR A 190 -16.89 5.22 -1.24
C THR A 190 -17.94 4.81 -2.26
N ASP A 191 -18.66 5.78 -2.80
CA ASP A 191 -19.70 5.50 -3.82
C ASP A 191 -19.09 4.88 -5.07
N TYR A 192 -17.94 5.39 -5.51
CA TYR A 192 -17.24 4.89 -6.67
C TYR A 192 -16.75 3.45 -6.51
N VAL A 193 -15.97 3.16 -5.45
CA VAL A 193 -15.39 1.82 -5.27
C VAL A 193 -16.45 0.75 -4.96
N LYS A 194 -17.55 1.13 -4.29
CA LYS A 194 -18.70 0.22 -4.10
C LYS A 194 -19.37 -0.12 -5.42
N LYS A 195 -19.63 0.89 -6.26
CA LYS A 195 -20.21 0.69 -7.60
C LYS A 195 -19.32 -0.21 -8.45
N MET A 196 -18.02 0.00 -8.41
CA MET A 196 -17.05 -0.78 -9.18
C MET A 196 -16.86 -2.21 -8.64
N GLY A 197 -17.07 -2.45 -7.36
CA GLY A 197 -16.91 -3.77 -6.75
C GLY A 197 -15.58 -3.99 -6.04
N TYR A 198 -14.78 -2.96 -5.79
CA TYR A 198 -13.57 -3.05 -4.96
C TYR A 198 -13.90 -3.38 -3.50
N THR A 199 -12.96 -3.98 -2.80
CA THR A 199 -13.09 -4.33 -1.38
C THR A 199 -12.33 -3.39 -0.47
N HIS A 200 -11.21 -2.87 -0.96
CA HIS A 200 -10.30 -1.98 -0.23
C HIS A 200 -9.85 -0.82 -1.11
N VAL A 201 -9.49 0.28 -0.48
CA VAL A 201 -8.68 1.34 -1.09
C VAL A 201 -7.28 1.29 -0.49
N GLU A 202 -6.27 1.51 -1.32
CA GLU A 202 -4.88 1.70 -0.88
C GLU A 202 -4.49 3.14 -1.15
N LEU A 203 -4.16 3.88 -0.08
CA LEU A 203 -3.94 5.32 -0.10
C LEU A 203 -2.45 5.62 -0.16
N MET A 204 -2.00 6.23 -1.26
CA MET A 204 -0.65 6.77 -1.41
C MET A 204 -0.54 8.15 -0.74
N GLY A 205 0.65 8.50 -0.25
CA GLY A 205 1.00 9.84 0.17
C GLY A 205 0.21 10.40 1.35
N ILE A 206 -0.19 9.56 2.30
CA ILE A 206 -0.98 10.00 3.47
C ILE A 206 -0.13 10.51 4.62
N ALA A 207 1.05 9.98 4.86
CA ALA A 207 1.98 10.55 5.85
C ALA A 207 2.47 11.92 5.36
N GLU A 208 2.67 12.87 6.29
CA GLU A 208 3.07 14.24 5.93
C GLU A 208 4.42 14.27 5.22
N HIS A 209 4.49 15.00 4.10
CA HIS A 209 5.65 15.12 3.25
C HIS A 209 5.71 16.51 2.62
N PRO A 210 6.91 17.10 2.37
CA PRO A 210 7.02 18.47 1.89
C PRO A 210 6.80 18.61 0.37
N PHE A 211 7.15 17.59 -0.41
CA PHE A 211 7.25 17.65 -1.87
C PHE A 211 6.25 16.74 -2.56
N ASP A 212 5.31 17.30 -3.33
CA ASP A 212 4.26 16.54 -4.03
C ASP A 212 4.81 15.58 -5.06
N GLY A 213 5.85 15.99 -5.79
CA GLY A 213 6.50 15.15 -6.78
C GLY A 213 7.19 13.90 -6.21
N SER A 214 7.25 13.78 -4.88
CA SER A 214 7.65 12.53 -4.22
C SER A 214 6.50 11.53 -4.08
N TRP A 215 5.27 11.91 -4.43
CA TRP A 215 4.03 11.13 -4.28
C TRP A 215 3.77 10.64 -2.85
N GLY A 216 4.45 11.27 -1.87
CA GLY A 216 4.40 10.89 -0.46
C GLY A 216 5.49 9.93 -0.01
N TYR A 217 6.46 9.58 -0.86
CA TYR A 217 7.56 8.69 -0.49
C TYR A 217 8.73 9.38 0.22
N GLN A 218 8.72 10.71 0.32
CA GLN A 218 9.69 11.49 1.11
C GLN A 218 9.04 12.02 2.39
N VAL A 219 8.78 11.13 3.33
CA VAL A 219 8.03 11.39 4.56
C VAL A 219 8.85 12.20 5.55
N THR A 220 8.28 13.29 6.08
CA THR A 220 8.83 14.09 7.18
C THR A 220 8.00 14.01 8.46
N GLY A 221 6.73 13.64 8.38
CA GLY A 221 5.83 13.50 9.52
C GLY A 221 5.20 12.11 9.59
N TYR A 222 5.90 11.15 10.19
CA TYR A 222 5.49 9.73 10.25
C TYR A 222 4.19 9.49 11.01
N TYR A 223 3.88 10.32 12.01
CA TYR A 223 2.69 10.21 12.86
C TYR A 223 1.59 11.22 12.53
N ALA A 224 1.73 11.95 11.41
CA ALA A 224 0.77 12.95 10.97
C ALA A 224 0.15 12.57 9.63
N PRO A 225 -1.18 12.43 9.52
CA PRO A 225 -1.83 12.48 8.22
C PRO A 225 -1.59 13.84 7.59
N THR A 226 -1.31 13.87 6.28
CA THR A 226 -0.93 15.11 5.60
C THR A 226 -1.96 16.22 5.77
N SER A 227 -1.48 17.41 6.09
CA SER A 227 -2.31 18.61 6.29
C SER A 227 -2.94 19.16 5.00
N ARG A 228 -2.56 18.62 3.85
CA ARG A 228 -3.09 19.00 2.52
C ARG A 228 -4.59 18.86 2.42
N TYR A 229 -5.14 17.83 3.04
CA TYR A 229 -6.54 17.41 2.85
C TYR A 229 -7.41 17.65 4.08
N GLY A 230 -6.87 18.23 5.15
CA GLY A 230 -7.62 18.55 6.35
C GLY A 230 -6.92 18.17 7.65
N THR A 231 -7.70 17.95 8.68
CA THR A 231 -7.23 17.67 10.03
C THR A 231 -7.08 16.16 10.29
N PRO A 232 -6.33 15.76 11.34
CA PRO A 232 -6.31 14.38 11.83
C PRO A 232 -7.69 13.80 12.14
N GLN A 233 -8.60 14.63 12.62
CA GLN A 233 -10.00 14.24 12.90
C GLN A 233 -10.78 13.99 11.60
N ASP A 234 -10.49 14.74 10.53
CA ASP A 234 -11.12 14.51 9.22
C ASP A 234 -10.59 13.25 8.56
N PHE A 235 -9.31 12.93 8.76
CA PHE A 235 -8.73 11.65 8.33
C PHE A 235 -9.41 10.47 9.05
N ALA A 236 -9.56 10.55 10.38
CA ALA A 236 -10.27 9.53 11.13
C ALA A 236 -11.74 9.39 10.68
N TYR A 237 -12.41 10.50 10.36
CA TYR A 237 -13.75 10.48 9.78
C TYR A 237 -13.78 9.70 8.47
N MET A 238 -12.80 9.92 7.59
CA MET A 238 -12.72 9.22 6.31
C MET A 238 -12.61 7.71 6.50
N ILE A 239 -11.68 7.25 7.34
CA ILE A 239 -11.53 5.82 7.63
C ILE A 239 -12.85 5.23 8.19
N ASN A 240 -13.40 5.88 9.20
CA ASN A 240 -14.67 5.46 9.82
C ASN A 240 -15.83 5.39 8.81
N TYR A 241 -15.90 6.34 7.87
CA TYR A 241 -16.92 6.37 6.84
C TYR A 241 -16.76 5.20 5.83
N LEU A 242 -15.55 4.93 5.38
CA LEU A 242 -15.23 3.79 4.51
C LEU A 242 -15.60 2.47 5.17
N HIS A 243 -15.20 2.25 6.43
CA HIS A 243 -15.51 1.05 7.19
C HIS A 243 -17.01 0.82 7.36
N ARG A 244 -17.76 1.86 7.71
CA ARG A 244 -19.23 1.79 7.82
C ARG A 244 -19.91 1.42 6.51
N ASN A 245 -19.25 1.68 5.39
CA ASN A 245 -19.72 1.32 4.05
C ASN A 245 -19.16 -0.01 3.55
N GLY A 246 -18.40 -0.73 4.37
CA GLY A 246 -17.89 -2.06 4.05
C GLY A 246 -16.65 -2.05 3.14
N ILE A 247 -15.89 -0.95 3.14
CA ILE A 247 -14.64 -0.78 2.39
C ILE A 247 -13.49 -0.69 3.38
N GLY A 248 -12.47 -1.53 3.21
CA GLY A 248 -11.24 -1.49 3.98
C GLY A 248 -10.25 -0.46 3.47
N VAL A 249 -9.28 -0.11 4.30
CA VAL A 249 -8.26 0.89 3.99
C VAL A 249 -6.88 0.34 4.25
N ILE A 250 -6.02 0.45 3.25
CA ILE A 250 -4.59 0.14 3.30
C ILE A 250 -3.84 1.47 3.15
N LEU A 251 -2.77 1.68 3.90
CA LEU A 251 -1.89 2.82 3.71
C LEU A 251 -0.57 2.37 3.09
N ASP A 252 -0.10 3.18 2.17
CA ASP A 252 1.27 3.10 1.69
C ASP A 252 2.20 3.66 2.77
N TRP A 253 3.15 2.85 3.25
CA TRP A 253 4.00 3.12 4.40
C TRP A 253 5.48 2.97 4.04
N VAL A 254 6.29 3.97 4.38
CA VAL A 254 7.68 4.11 3.93
C VAL A 254 8.67 3.95 5.10
N PRO A 255 8.96 2.74 5.59
CA PRO A 255 9.94 2.52 6.64
C PRO A 255 11.38 2.41 6.13
N ALA A 256 11.59 2.49 4.81
CA ALA A 256 12.88 2.26 4.18
C ALA A 256 13.81 3.47 4.32
N HIS A 257 13.28 4.67 4.13
CA HIS A 257 14.10 5.87 4.01
C HIS A 257 13.31 7.14 4.32
N PHE A 258 14.01 8.27 4.41
CA PHE A 258 13.42 9.60 4.61
C PHE A 258 14.29 10.68 3.93
N PRO A 259 13.70 11.86 3.59
CA PRO A 259 14.39 12.91 2.87
C PRO A 259 15.40 13.66 3.77
N LYS A 260 16.29 14.42 3.13
CA LYS A 260 17.32 15.24 3.79
C LYS A 260 16.85 16.66 4.15
N ASP A 261 15.54 16.90 4.14
CA ASP A 261 14.97 18.20 4.52
C ASP A 261 15.43 18.63 5.90
N ALA A 262 15.89 19.87 6.03
CA ALA A 262 16.53 20.38 7.26
C ALA A 262 15.62 20.30 8.50
N HIS A 263 14.31 20.40 8.33
CA HIS A 263 13.34 20.29 9.42
C HIS A 263 12.95 18.86 9.76
N GLY A 264 13.31 17.87 8.91
CA GLY A 264 12.98 16.45 9.07
C GLY A 264 13.94 15.68 9.96
N LEU A 265 13.99 14.36 9.76
CA LEU A 265 14.73 13.44 10.62
C LEU A 265 16.24 13.40 10.37
N ALA A 266 16.71 13.82 9.18
CA ALA A 266 18.12 13.75 8.82
C ALA A 266 19.00 14.56 9.79
N ASP A 267 20.05 13.96 10.31
CA ASP A 267 20.97 14.55 11.27
C ASP A 267 20.22 15.28 12.42
N PHE A 268 19.26 14.59 13.05
CA PHE A 268 18.20 15.18 13.86
C PHE A 268 18.71 16.04 15.02
N ASP A 269 19.74 15.62 15.72
CA ASP A 269 20.38 16.38 16.81
C ASP A 269 21.78 16.92 16.44
N GLY A 270 22.03 17.05 15.13
CA GLY A 270 23.34 17.39 14.58
C GLY A 270 24.21 16.16 14.34
N THR A 271 23.67 14.97 14.57
CA THR A 271 24.32 13.68 14.32
C THR A 271 23.35 12.70 13.66
N PRO A 272 23.83 11.60 13.04
CA PRO A 272 22.98 10.55 12.51
C PRO A 272 22.17 9.85 13.61
N THR A 273 21.03 10.44 13.99
CA THR A 273 20.17 9.95 15.08
C THR A 273 19.29 8.80 14.62
N PHE A 274 18.54 8.99 13.52
CA PHE A 274 17.62 8.00 12.96
C PHE A 274 18.26 7.13 11.87
N GLU A 275 19.27 7.63 11.19
CA GLU A 275 19.97 6.97 10.10
C GLU A 275 21.26 6.27 10.53
N TYR A 276 21.76 5.38 9.66
CA TYR A 276 23.13 4.85 9.80
C TYR A 276 24.18 5.95 9.65
N ALA A 277 25.21 5.91 10.50
CA ALA A 277 26.28 6.90 10.49
C ALA A 277 27.22 6.75 9.27
N ASP A 278 27.45 5.53 8.79
CA ASP A 278 28.24 5.30 7.58
C ASP A 278 27.39 5.60 6.33
N PRO A 279 27.76 6.62 5.50
CA PRO A 279 27.00 6.95 4.29
C PRO A 279 26.85 5.77 3.31
N LYS A 280 27.80 4.85 3.26
CA LYS A 280 27.71 3.64 2.44
C LYS A 280 26.59 2.71 2.87
N LYS A 281 26.15 2.77 4.11
CA LYS A 281 25.01 2.03 4.64
C LYS A 281 23.77 2.93 4.78
N GLY A 282 23.96 4.21 5.09
CA GLY A 282 22.94 5.17 5.49
C GLY A 282 22.34 6.03 4.39
N GLU A 283 22.70 5.84 3.11
CA GLU A 283 22.18 6.65 2.01
C GLU A 283 21.77 5.81 0.79
N HIS A 284 20.69 6.26 0.13
CA HIS A 284 20.32 5.84 -1.20
C HIS A 284 20.78 6.91 -2.21
N PRO A 285 21.85 6.67 -2.98
CA PRO A 285 22.39 7.67 -3.89
C PRO A 285 21.40 8.12 -4.96
N ASP A 286 20.64 7.16 -5.52
CA ASP A 286 19.68 7.39 -6.61
C ASP A 286 18.47 8.22 -6.16
N TRP A 287 18.03 8.04 -4.91
CA TRP A 287 16.85 8.74 -4.35
C TRP A 287 17.23 10.00 -3.56
N GLY A 288 18.50 10.16 -3.24
CA GLY A 288 18.99 11.28 -2.42
C GLY A 288 18.51 11.26 -0.96
N THR A 289 18.11 10.09 -0.46
CA THR A 289 17.49 9.92 0.86
C THR A 289 18.44 9.25 1.87
N LYS A 290 18.11 9.37 3.18
CA LYS A 290 18.76 8.65 4.27
C LYS A 290 18.04 7.33 4.53
N ILE A 291 18.78 6.32 5.02
CA ILE A 291 18.26 5.00 5.39
C ILE A 291 18.20 4.89 6.90
N PHE A 292 17.07 4.45 7.45
CA PHE A 292 16.91 4.21 8.88
C PHE A 292 17.93 3.20 9.41
N ASP A 293 18.46 3.49 10.60
CA ASP A 293 19.38 2.59 11.31
C ASP A 293 18.61 1.50 12.08
N TYR A 294 18.37 0.39 11.40
CA TYR A 294 17.66 -0.75 12.02
C TYR A 294 18.45 -1.46 13.11
N SER A 295 19.72 -1.10 13.35
CA SER A 295 20.51 -1.62 14.47
C SER A 295 20.15 -0.96 15.81
N LYS A 296 19.55 0.26 15.77
CA LYS A 296 19.15 1.01 16.97
C LYS A 296 17.78 0.58 17.46
N PRO A 297 17.66 0.06 18.69
CA PRO A 297 16.35 -0.30 19.25
C PRO A 297 15.34 0.84 19.25
N GLU A 298 15.78 2.07 19.51
CA GLU A 298 14.94 3.27 19.55
C GLU A 298 14.34 3.58 18.15
N VAL A 299 15.10 3.35 17.08
CA VAL A 299 14.64 3.50 15.69
C VAL A 299 13.67 2.40 15.31
N GLN A 300 13.98 1.14 15.67
CA GLN A 300 13.01 0.05 15.50
C GLN A 300 11.72 0.35 16.26
N ASN A 301 11.82 0.85 17.49
CA ASN A 301 10.65 1.24 18.29
C ASN A 301 9.83 2.35 17.62
N PHE A 302 10.50 3.38 17.09
CA PHE A 302 9.84 4.46 16.35
C PHE A 302 9.01 3.92 15.19
N LEU A 303 9.56 3.02 14.38
CA LEU A 303 8.90 2.46 13.21
C LEU A 303 7.78 1.45 13.59
N ILE A 304 8.02 0.56 14.56
CA ILE A 304 6.99 -0.42 14.98
C ILE A 304 5.80 0.29 15.65
N ALA A 305 6.08 1.26 16.53
CA ALA A 305 5.03 2.05 17.15
C ALA A 305 4.25 2.88 16.11
N ASN A 306 4.92 3.35 15.04
CA ASN A 306 4.26 4.05 13.94
C ASN A 306 3.32 3.12 13.14
N ALA A 307 3.74 1.91 12.82
CA ALA A 307 2.86 0.92 12.18
C ALA A 307 1.61 0.64 13.03
N LEU A 308 1.80 0.43 14.33
CA LEU A 308 0.69 0.23 15.27
C LEU A 308 -0.18 1.48 15.42
N PHE A 309 0.40 2.67 15.38
CA PHE A 309 -0.35 3.92 15.40
C PHE A 309 -1.36 4.00 14.25
N TRP A 310 -0.96 3.67 13.03
CA TRP A 310 -1.89 3.66 11.89
C TRP A 310 -2.97 2.58 12.05
N ILE A 311 -2.61 1.38 12.48
CA ILE A 311 -3.52 0.24 12.58
C ILE A 311 -4.43 0.30 13.81
N GLU A 312 -3.89 0.66 14.99
CA GLU A 312 -4.65 0.62 16.26
C GLU A 312 -5.32 1.94 16.60
N HIS A 313 -4.74 3.08 16.19
CA HIS A 313 -5.28 4.39 16.51
C HIS A 313 -6.17 4.96 15.39
N TYR A 314 -5.77 4.76 14.12
CA TYR A 314 -6.56 5.14 12.95
C TYR A 314 -7.36 3.99 12.34
N HIS A 315 -7.32 2.80 12.90
CA HIS A 315 -8.07 1.62 12.50
C HIS A 315 -7.80 1.13 11.07
N VAL A 316 -6.73 1.55 10.38
CA VAL A 316 -6.44 1.06 9.04
C VAL A 316 -6.27 -0.46 9.02
N ASP A 317 -6.64 -1.10 7.91
CA ASP A 317 -6.71 -2.56 7.79
C ASP A 317 -5.40 -3.19 7.38
N GLY A 318 -4.48 -2.39 6.86
CA GLY A 318 -3.15 -2.89 6.48
C GLY A 318 -2.20 -1.78 6.07
N LEU A 319 -0.93 -2.16 5.99
CA LEU A 319 0.15 -1.32 5.49
C LEU A 319 0.81 -2.00 4.29
N ARG A 320 0.93 -1.30 3.19
CA ARG A 320 1.84 -1.66 2.10
C ARG A 320 3.20 -1.07 2.42
N VAL A 321 4.17 -1.94 2.58
CA VAL A 321 5.55 -1.58 2.93
C VAL A 321 6.32 -1.31 1.66
N ASP A 322 6.58 -0.01 1.44
CA ASP A 322 7.30 0.49 0.29
C ASP A 322 8.74 0.01 0.27
N ALA A 323 9.23 -0.34 -0.93
CA ALA A 323 10.63 -0.64 -1.21
C ALA A 323 11.29 -1.63 -0.23
N ALA A 324 10.58 -2.68 0.20
CA ALA A 324 11.13 -3.66 1.15
C ALA A 324 12.45 -4.29 0.66
N ALA A 325 12.61 -4.47 -0.67
CA ALA A 325 13.87 -4.93 -1.26
C ALA A 325 15.05 -4.01 -0.92
N SER A 326 14.85 -2.70 -0.91
CA SER A 326 15.91 -1.74 -0.58
C SER A 326 16.40 -1.83 0.87
N MET A 327 15.55 -2.35 1.76
CA MET A 327 15.90 -2.58 3.17
C MET A 327 16.66 -3.90 3.35
N LEU A 328 16.35 -4.93 2.56
CA LEU A 328 16.93 -6.27 2.69
C LEU A 328 18.35 -6.36 2.16
N TYR A 329 18.74 -5.50 1.21
CA TYR A 329 20.04 -5.56 0.54
C TYR A 329 20.87 -4.30 0.77
N LEU A 330 22.08 -4.48 1.29
CA LEU A 330 23.04 -3.39 1.56
C LEU A 330 23.56 -2.71 0.29
N ASP A 331 23.55 -3.43 -0.83
CA ASP A 331 24.00 -3.01 -2.15
C ASP A 331 22.86 -2.54 -3.08
N TYR A 332 21.63 -2.45 -2.58
CA TYR A 332 20.49 -2.04 -3.39
C TYR A 332 20.69 -0.63 -4.00
N GLY A 333 20.66 -0.54 -5.34
CA GLY A 333 20.88 0.72 -6.06
C GLY A 333 22.30 1.28 -5.94
N LYS A 334 23.29 0.48 -5.53
CA LYS A 334 24.68 0.92 -5.30
C LYS A 334 25.67 0.17 -6.20
N GLN A 335 26.72 0.87 -6.58
CA GLN A 335 27.83 0.30 -7.36
C GLN A 335 28.88 -0.31 -6.43
N ASP A 336 29.82 -1.07 -7.01
CA ASP A 336 30.96 -1.61 -6.28
C ASP A 336 31.72 -0.49 -5.56
N GLY A 337 32.03 -0.72 -4.27
CA GLY A 337 32.67 0.24 -3.39
C GLY A 337 31.76 1.30 -2.77
N GLN A 338 30.47 1.37 -3.15
CA GLN A 338 29.48 2.29 -2.56
C GLN A 338 28.68 1.67 -1.41
N TRP A 339 28.92 0.42 -1.05
CA TRP A 339 28.28 -0.27 0.05
C TRP A 339 29.28 -1.05 0.89
N VAL A 340 28.87 -1.49 2.07
CA VAL A 340 29.67 -2.29 3.00
C VAL A 340 28.98 -3.62 3.25
N PRO A 341 29.72 -4.75 3.23
CA PRO A 341 29.14 -6.06 3.50
C PRO A 341 28.75 -6.21 4.98
N ASN A 342 27.86 -7.15 5.26
CA ASN A 342 27.53 -7.55 6.62
C ASN A 342 28.68 -8.32 7.27
N GLN A 343 28.56 -8.66 8.57
CA GLN A 343 29.57 -9.36 9.35
C GLN A 343 30.00 -10.72 8.79
N TYR A 344 29.25 -11.30 7.86
CA TYR A 344 29.57 -12.56 7.18
C TYR A 344 30.11 -12.36 5.75
N GLY A 345 30.28 -11.11 5.33
CA GLY A 345 30.77 -10.73 4.00
C GLY A 345 29.70 -10.71 2.90
N GLY A 346 28.43 -10.90 3.24
CA GLY A 346 27.31 -10.86 2.31
C GLY A 346 26.65 -9.48 2.20
N ASN A 347 25.73 -9.36 1.25
CA ASN A 347 24.98 -8.12 0.95
C ASN A 347 23.64 -8.02 1.69
N GLN A 348 23.25 -9.01 2.48
CA GLN A 348 22.00 -8.97 3.24
C GLN A 348 22.12 -8.01 4.44
N ASN A 349 21.11 -7.16 4.63
CA ASN A 349 20.99 -6.32 5.81
C ASN A 349 20.34 -7.10 6.95
N LEU A 350 21.15 -7.69 7.81
CA LEU A 350 20.71 -8.58 8.87
C LEU A 350 19.81 -7.89 9.90
N GLU A 351 20.07 -6.61 10.17
CA GLU A 351 19.27 -5.79 11.09
C GLU A 351 17.87 -5.52 10.53
N ALA A 352 17.76 -5.23 9.22
CA ALA A 352 16.48 -5.04 8.57
C ALA A 352 15.66 -6.33 8.48
N ILE A 353 16.32 -7.47 8.26
CA ILE A 353 15.67 -8.80 8.29
C ILE A 353 15.07 -9.07 9.67
N ALA A 354 15.86 -8.84 10.73
CA ALA A 354 15.39 -9.00 12.10
C ALA A 354 14.24 -8.02 12.43
N PHE A 355 14.35 -6.77 11.96
CA PHE A 355 13.31 -5.76 12.08
C PHE A 355 11.99 -6.20 11.43
N PHE A 356 11.99 -6.70 10.20
CA PHE A 356 10.77 -7.20 9.55
C PHE A 356 10.11 -8.34 10.30
N LYS A 357 10.89 -9.31 10.75
CA LYS A 357 10.38 -10.43 11.56
C LYS A 357 9.72 -9.93 12.84
N HIS A 358 10.36 -8.98 13.53
CA HIS A 358 9.83 -8.36 14.75
C HIS A 358 8.57 -7.52 14.45
N LEU A 359 8.62 -6.61 13.48
CA LEU A 359 7.50 -5.77 13.05
C LEU A 359 6.25 -6.61 12.75
N ASN A 360 6.39 -7.58 11.84
CA ASN A 360 5.26 -8.39 11.38
C ASN A 360 4.69 -9.26 12.52
N SER A 361 5.54 -9.83 13.36
CA SER A 361 5.10 -10.61 14.53
C SER A 361 4.31 -9.76 15.52
N VAL A 362 4.76 -8.53 15.80
CA VAL A 362 4.08 -7.63 16.74
C VAL A 362 2.77 -7.12 16.15
N VAL A 363 2.80 -6.61 14.92
CA VAL A 363 1.62 -6.00 14.28
C VAL A 363 0.52 -7.03 14.09
N LEU A 364 0.83 -8.17 13.45
CA LEU A 364 -0.16 -9.20 13.15
C LEU A 364 -0.59 -9.98 14.40
N GLY A 365 0.32 -10.20 15.35
CA GLY A 365 -0.01 -10.85 16.63
C GLY A 365 -0.98 -10.03 17.49
N ARG A 366 -0.90 -8.70 17.45
CA ARG A 366 -1.81 -7.79 18.17
C ARG A 366 -3.12 -7.54 17.42
N ASN A 367 -3.10 -7.59 16.09
CA ASN A 367 -4.19 -7.10 15.24
C ASN A 367 -4.69 -8.18 14.28
N GLN A 368 -5.54 -9.08 14.75
CA GLN A 368 -6.12 -10.13 13.92
C GLN A 368 -6.86 -9.57 12.70
N GLY A 369 -6.54 -10.11 11.52
CA GLY A 369 -7.11 -9.71 10.25
C GLY A 369 -6.51 -8.44 9.64
N ALA A 370 -5.55 -7.80 10.30
CA ALA A 370 -4.73 -6.78 9.68
C ALA A 370 -3.76 -7.38 8.66
N MET A 371 -3.28 -6.56 7.73
CA MET A 371 -2.40 -6.99 6.64
C MET A 371 -1.08 -6.21 6.66
N MET A 372 0.03 -6.93 6.49
CA MET A 372 1.33 -6.36 6.16
C MET A 372 1.68 -6.85 4.76
N ILE A 373 1.80 -5.94 3.81
CA ILE A 373 1.95 -6.21 2.38
C ILE A 373 3.32 -5.75 1.94
N ALA A 374 4.15 -6.64 1.41
CA ALA A 374 5.49 -6.28 0.96
C ALA A 374 5.50 -5.87 -0.52
N GLU A 375 6.08 -4.71 -0.82
CA GLU A 375 6.65 -4.48 -2.14
C GLU A 375 8.09 -4.98 -2.14
N GLU A 376 8.27 -6.19 -2.61
CA GLU A 376 9.59 -6.82 -2.73
C GLU A 376 9.75 -7.34 -4.16
N SER A 377 10.65 -6.70 -4.92
CA SER A 377 10.83 -6.89 -6.37
C SER A 377 11.91 -7.91 -6.74
N THR A 378 12.60 -8.47 -5.75
CA THR A 378 13.68 -9.45 -5.97
C THR A 378 13.19 -10.88 -5.77
N ALA A 379 14.11 -11.84 -5.88
CA ALA A 379 13.85 -13.25 -5.60
C ALA A 379 14.05 -13.62 -4.11
N TRP A 380 13.84 -12.69 -3.18
CA TRP A 380 13.94 -13.01 -1.75
C TRP A 380 12.92 -14.08 -1.37
N PRO A 381 13.35 -15.19 -0.75
CA PRO A 381 12.45 -16.29 -0.45
C PRO A 381 11.65 -16.05 0.84
N LYS A 382 10.48 -16.70 0.93
CA LYS A 382 9.65 -16.74 2.14
C LYS A 382 9.30 -15.36 2.70
N VAL A 383 9.04 -14.37 1.84
CA VAL A 383 8.58 -13.05 2.27
C VAL A 383 7.28 -13.17 3.08
N THR A 384 6.36 -14.03 2.62
CA THR A 384 5.10 -14.31 3.31
C THR A 384 5.14 -15.57 4.19
N GLY A 385 6.31 -16.17 4.34
CA GLY A 385 6.53 -17.30 5.25
C GLY A 385 6.55 -16.86 6.70
N ALA A 386 6.21 -17.79 7.60
CA ALA A 386 6.24 -17.55 9.05
C ALA A 386 7.68 -17.26 9.54
N PRO A 387 7.86 -16.34 10.51
CA PRO A 387 9.19 -16.06 11.07
C PRO A 387 9.88 -17.27 11.70
N GLU A 388 9.10 -18.20 12.25
CA GLU A 388 9.57 -19.46 12.83
C GLU A 388 10.21 -20.39 11.78
N ASP A 389 9.78 -20.28 10.53
CA ASP A 389 10.29 -21.01 9.36
C ASP A 389 11.32 -20.19 8.56
N ASP A 390 11.93 -19.20 9.20
CA ASP A 390 12.87 -18.24 8.61
C ASP A 390 12.26 -17.31 7.54
N GLY A 391 10.96 -17.16 7.53
CA GLY A 391 10.26 -16.17 6.69
C GLY A 391 10.27 -14.76 7.30
N LEU A 392 9.85 -13.76 6.51
CA LEU A 392 9.76 -12.37 6.98
C LEU A 392 8.44 -12.06 7.70
N GLY A 393 7.42 -12.90 7.58
CA GLY A 393 6.14 -12.78 8.27
C GLY A 393 5.13 -11.82 7.62
N PHE A 394 5.33 -11.37 6.40
CA PHE A 394 4.33 -10.57 5.69
C PHE A 394 3.06 -11.39 5.39
N SER A 395 1.92 -10.71 5.34
CA SER A 395 0.64 -11.35 4.98
C SER A 395 0.57 -11.66 3.48
N LEU A 396 1.00 -10.69 2.68
CA LEU A 396 0.91 -10.69 1.22
C LEU A 396 2.16 -10.05 0.61
N LYS A 397 2.42 -10.36 -0.66
CA LYS A 397 3.51 -9.78 -1.46
C LYS A 397 2.99 -9.33 -2.82
N TRP A 398 3.39 -8.17 -3.30
CA TRP A 398 3.19 -7.75 -4.68
C TRP A 398 3.93 -8.70 -5.64
N ASN A 399 3.24 -9.19 -6.68
CA ASN A 399 3.84 -10.05 -7.69
C ASN A 399 4.43 -9.20 -8.83
N MET A 400 5.61 -8.65 -8.59
CA MET A 400 6.32 -7.80 -9.56
C MET A 400 6.79 -8.62 -10.79
N GLY A 401 7.15 -9.89 -10.60
CA GLY A 401 7.54 -10.79 -11.69
C GLY A 401 6.39 -11.03 -12.67
N TRP A 402 5.20 -11.36 -12.17
CA TRP A 402 4.00 -11.48 -12.99
C TRP A 402 3.67 -10.17 -13.70
N MET A 403 3.71 -9.06 -13.00
CA MET A 403 3.43 -7.74 -13.56
C MET A 403 4.34 -7.42 -14.74
N HIS A 404 5.64 -7.66 -14.59
CA HIS A 404 6.62 -7.44 -15.64
C HIS A 404 6.35 -8.32 -16.87
N ASP A 405 6.29 -9.64 -16.72
CA ASP A 405 6.05 -10.58 -17.80
C ASP A 405 4.72 -10.33 -18.52
N PHE A 406 3.67 -10.07 -17.74
CA PHE A 406 2.34 -9.78 -18.25
C PHE A 406 2.29 -8.49 -19.07
N THR A 407 2.88 -7.40 -18.59
CA THR A 407 2.88 -6.12 -19.31
C THR A 407 3.76 -6.17 -20.55
N GLU A 408 4.91 -6.83 -20.49
CA GLU A 408 5.78 -7.03 -21.67
C GLU A 408 5.06 -7.85 -22.76
N TYR A 409 4.37 -8.95 -22.40
CA TYR A 409 3.55 -9.69 -23.35
C TYR A 409 2.45 -8.83 -23.97
N MET A 410 1.75 -8.05 -23.15
CA MET A 410 0.63 -7.24 -23.62
C MET A 410 1.05 -6.10 -24.56
N LYS A 411 2.26 -5.56 -24.43
CA LYS A 411 2.84 -4.55 -25.32
C LYS A 411 3.17 -5.11 -26.71
N LEU A 412 3.40 -6.41 -26.85
CA LEU A 412 3.78 -7.01 -28.13
C LEU A 412 2.64 -6.90 -29.15
N ASP A 413 3.01 -6.57 -30.39
CA ASP A 413 2.12 -6.78 -31.54
C ASP A 413 1.67 -8.26 -31.55
N PRO A 414 0.38 -8.55 -31.74
CA PRO A 414 -0.15 -9.92 -31.70
C PRO A 414 0.57 -10.92 -32.61
N LEU A 415 1.17 -10.43 -33.70
CA LEU A 415 1.96 -11.26 -34.61
C LEU A 415 3.17 -11.91 -33.93
N PHE A 416 3.76 -11.23 -32.93
CA PHE A 416 4.96 -11.68 -32.21
C PHE A 416 4.65 -12.42 -30.91
N ARG A 417 3.39 -12.38 -30.41
CA ARG A 417 2.98 -13.00 -29.14
C ARG A 417 3.25 -14.49 -29.07
N LYS A 418 3.20 -15.19 -30.21
CA LYS A 418 3.54 -16.62 -30.29
C LYS A 418 4.96 -16.94 -29.79
N GLY A 419 5.91 -16.02 -29.97
CA GLY A 419 7.30 -16.17 -29.50
C GLY A 419 7.49 -15.86 -28.02
N ALA A 420 6.54 -15.18 -27.39
CA ALA A 420 6.56 -14.76 -25.98
C ALA A 420 5.47 -15.43 -25.13
N HIS A 421 4.83 -16.47 -25.64
CA HIS A 421 3.68 -17.14 -25.02
C HIS A 421 3.97 -17.60 -23.59
N TYR A 422 5.20 -18.01 -23.30
CA TYR A 422 5.65 -18.44 -21.98
C TYR A 422 5.56 -17.34 -20.91
N GLN A 423 5.64 -16.06 -21.27
CA GLN A 423 5.52 -14.94 -20.32
C GLN A 423 4.15 -14.95 -19.61
N MET A 424 3.10 -15.45 -20.28
CA MET A 424 1.76 -15.56 -19.69
C MET A 424 1.59 -16.81 -18.82
N THR A 425 2.45 -17.81 -18.96
CA THR A 425 2.35 -19.09 -18.25
C THR A 425 3.42 -19.26 -17.17
N PHE A 426 4.52 -18.54 -17.27
CA PHE A 426 5.68 -18.69 -16.36
C PHE A 426 5.35 -18.39 -14.90
N SER A 427 4.49 -17.41 -14.66
CA SER A 427 4.07 -17.06 -13.30
C SER A 427 3.44 -18.25 -12.53
N MET A 428 2.86 -19.21 -13.23
CA MET A 428 2.28 -20.40 -12.60
C MET A 428 3.30 -21.37 -12.03
N GLU A 429 4.58 -21.28 -12.43
CA GLU A 429 5.66 -22.09 -11.86
C GLU A 429 5.98 -21.68 -10.42
N TYR A 430 5.68 -20.42 -10.05
CA TYR A 430 5.93 -19.88 -8.71
C TYR A 430 4.69 -19.31 -8.02
N ALA A 431 3.51 -19.36 -8.64
CA ALA A 431 2.28 -18.71 -8.14
C ALA A 431 1.90 -19.08 -6.68
N TYR A 432 2.42 -20.19 -6.18
CA TYR A 432 2.11 -20.71 -4.83
C TYR A 432 3.32 -20.65 -3.88
N SER A 433 4.43 -20.00 -4.30
CA SER A 433 5.60 -19.82 -3.43
C SER A 433 5.39 -18.76 -2.36
N GLU A 434 4.52 -17.80 -2.63
CA GLU A 434 4.16 -16.68 -1.75
C GLU A 434 2.65 -16.41 -1.84
N ASN A 435 2.13 -15.60 -0.92
CA ASN A 435 0.76 -15.10 -0.98
C ASN A 435 0.72 -13.83 -1.84
N TYR A 436 0.44 -13.96 -3.13
CA TYR A 436 0.59 -12.88 -4.08
C TYR A 436 -0.64 -11.98 -4.25
N ILE A 437 -0.35 -10.68 -4.47
CA ILE A 437 -1.27 -9.71 -5.11
C ILE A 437 -0.76 -9.47 -6.52
N LEU A 438 -1.61 -9.66 -7.52
CA LEU A 438 -1.34 -9.25 -8.89
C LEU A 438 -1.55 -7.74 -8.98
N VAL A 439 -0.50 -7.03 -9.32
CA VAL A 439 -0.48 -5.56 -9.27
C VAL A 439 -0.33 -4.95 -10.65
N LEU A 440 -1.17 -3.97 -10.95
CA LEU A 440 -0.98 -2.98 -12.00
C LEU A 440 -1.03 -1.62 -11.30
N SER A 441 0.08 -1.27 -10.65
CA SER A 441 0.23 -0.14 -9.73
C SER A 441 0.52 1.18 -10.45
N HIS A 442 0.64 2.25 -9.66
CA HIS A 442 1.03 3.58 -10.13
C HIS A 442 2.35 3.57 -10.93
N ASP A 443 3.34 2.75 -10.52
CA ASP A 443 4.64 2.65 -11.18
C ASP A 443 4.56 2.22 -12.64
N GLU A 444 3.52 1.51 -13.02
CA GLU A 444 3.35 1.02 -14.39
C GLU A 444 2.78 2.08 -15.35
N VAL A 445 2.33 3.21 -14.85
CA VAL A 445 1.64 4.23 -15.67
C VAL A 445 2.27 5.62 -15.59
N VAL A 446 3.56 5.66 -15.33
CA VAL A 446 4.41 6.86 -15.20
C VAL A 446 5.73 6.68 -15.95
N HIS A 447 6.51 7.73 -16.06
CA HIS A 447 7.90 7.71 -16.54
C HIS A 447 8.07 7.06 -17.92
N LEU A 448 7.23 7.45 -18.88
CA LEU A 448 7.23 6.96 -20.27
C LEU A 448 6.87 5.48 -20.43
N LYS A 449 6.25 4.88 -19.42
CA LYS A 449 5.74 3.51 -19.49
C LYS A 449 4.37 3.40 -20.16
N CYS A 450 3.71 4.50 -20.48
CA CYS A 450 2.35 4.65 -21.00
C CYS A 450 1.23 4.25 -20.01
N SER A 451 0.01 4.75 -20.19
CA SER A 451 -1.17 4.22 -19.50
C SER A 451 -1.44 2.77 -19.91
N MET A 452 -2.25 2.03 -19.15
CA MET A 452 -2.57 0.64 -19.48
C MET A 452 -3.18 0.51 -20.87
N LEU A 453 -4.05 1.44 -21.28
CA LEU A 453 -4.60 1.43 -22.64
C LEU A 453 -3.51 1.67 -23.70
N ASN A 454 -2.60 2.60 -23.45
CA ASN A 454 -1.57 2.95 -24.42
C ASN A 454 -0.41 1.95 -24.50
N LYS A 455 -0.30 1.04 -23.52
CA LYS A 455 0.57 -0.15 -23.65
C LYS A 455 0.02 -1.14 -24.70
N MET A 456 -1.31 -1.15 -24.94
CA MET A 456 -1.92 -2.08 -25.87
C MET A 456 -1.58 -1.71 -27.32
N PRO A 457 -1.14 -2.68 -28.15
CA PRO A 457 -0.90 -2.47 -29.57
C PRO A 457 -2.20 -2.27 -30.37
N GLY A 458 -2.08 -1.79 -31.59
CA GLY A 458 -3.21 -1.51 -32.47
C GLY A 458 -3.76 -0.09 -32.33
N LEU A 459 -4.93 0.13 -32.90
CA LEU A 459 -5.64 1.43 -32.90
C LEU A 459 -7.10 1.23 -32.50
N GLY A 460 -7.70 2.27 -31.92
CA GLY A 460 -9.13 2.31 -31.63
C GLY A 460 -9.62 1.06 -30.91
N PHE A 461 -10.53 0.32 -31.55
CA PHE A 461 -11.16 -0.89 -31.02
C PHE A 461 -10.14 -1.93 -30.49
N ASP A 462 -9.03 -2.16 -31.23
CA ASP A 462 -8.05 -3.18 -30.87
C ASP A 462 -7.42 -2.93 -29.50
N LYS A 463 -7.12 -1.66 -29.16
CA LYS A 463 -6.57 -1.30 -27.84
C LYS A 463 -7.53 -1.67 -26.71
N PHE A 464 -8.79 -1.27 -26.84
CA PHE A 464 -9.81 -1.56 -25.82
C PHE A 464 -10.08 -3.06 -25.71
N ALA A 465 -10.14 -3.78 -26.86
CA ALA A 465 -10.36 -5.21 -26.87
C ALA A 465 -9.19 -5.99 -26.24
N ASN A 466 -7.94 -5.57 -26.51
CA ASN A 466 -6.75 -6.10 -25.84
C ASN A 466 -6.80 -5.87 -24.33
N LEU A 467 -7.13 -4.64 -23.90
CA LEU A 467 -7.20 -4.30 -22.49
C LEU A 467 -8.30 -5.10 -21.76
N LYS A 468 -9.45 -5.34 -22.43
CA LYS A 468 -10.49 -6.24 -21.90
C LYS A 468 -9.97 -7.66 -21.69
N ALA A 469 -9.23 -8.19 -22.66
CA ALA A 469 -8.62 -9.52 -22.55
C ALA A 469 -7.57 -9.58 -21.41
N ALA A 470 -6.76 -8.54 -21.28
CA ALA A 470 -5.76 -8.40 -20.20
C ALA A 470 -6.43 -8.46 -18.81
N TYR A 471 -7.45 -7.63 -18.58
CA TYR A 471 -8.14 -7.58 -17.29
C TYR A 471 -8.86 -8.88 -16.94
N ALA A 472 -9.45 -9.55 -17.93
CA ALA A 472 -10.07 -10.85 -17.70
C ALA A 472 -9.05 -11.93 -17.33
N PHE A 473 -7.90 -11.97 -18.02
CA PHE A 473 -6.83 -12.90 -17.68
C PHE A 473 -6.29 -12.65 -16.28
N MET A 474 -6.00 -11.39 -15.92
CA MET A 474 -5.61 -11.00 -14.56
C MET A 474 -6.65 -11.46 -13.53
N THR A 475 -7.94 -11.25 -13.82
CA THR A 475 -9.03 -11.65 -12.90
C THR A 475 -9.08 -13.17 -12.70
N GLY A 476 -8.87 -13.93 -13.76
CA GLY A 476 -8.86 -15.41 -13.72
C GLY A 476 -7.58 -16.00 -13.14
N HIS A 477 -6.44 -15.33 -13.22
CA HIS A 477 -5.15 -15.82 -12.67
C HIS A 477 -5.19 -15.89 -11.12
N PRO A 478 -4.58 -16.90 -10.47
CA PRO A 478 -4.46 -16.94 -9.02
C PRO A 478 -3.76 -15.70 -8.44
N GLY A 479 -4.18 -15.29 -7.26
CA GLY A 479 -3.68 -14.11 -6.55
C GLY A 479 -4.72 -13.03 -6.35
N LYS A 480 -4.53 -12.16 -5.37
CA LYS A 480 -5.38 -10.99 -5.10
C LYS A 480 -5.17 -9.93 -6.18
N LYS A 481 -6.00 -8.90 -6.24
CA LYS A 481 -6.02 -7.95 -7.36
C LYS A 481 -5.78 -6.52 -6.88
N LEU A 482 -4.90 -5.80 -7.57
CA LEU A 482 -4.71 -4.36 -7.39
C LEU A 482 -4.69 -3.67 -8.76
N LEU A 483 -5.45 -2.59 -8.88
CA LEU A 483 -5.42 -1.72 -10.04
C LEU A 483 -5.32 -0.26 -9.58
N PHE A 484 -4.38 0.47 -10.19
CA PHE A 484 -4.22 1.90 -9.96
C PHE A 484 -5.38 2.70 -10.59
N MET A 485 -5.77 3.78 -9.94
CA MET A 485 -6.86 4.67 -10.33
C MET A 485 -6.75 5.14 -11.78
N GLY A 486 -7.92 5.24 -12.44
CA GLY A 486 -8.05 5.69 -13.83
C GLY A 486 -7.84 4.61 -14.87
N GLN A 487 -7.18 3.49 -14.53
CA GLN A 487 -6.90 2.42 -15.48
C GLN A 487 -8.15 1.57 -15.75
N GLU A 488 -9.10 1.53 -14.85
CA GLU A 488 -10.38 0.82 -14.97
C GLU A 488 -11.32 1.44 -16.01
N PHE A 489 -11.14 2.71 -16.34
CA PHE A 489 -11.83 3.36 -17.45
C PHE A 489 -10.90 3.73 -18.62
N ALA A 490 -9.69 3.13 -18.61
CA ALA A 490 -8.72 3.25 -19.70
C ALA A 490 -8.22 4.69 -19.94
N GLN A 491 -7.79 5.38 -18.88
CA GLN A 491 -7.19 6.70 -19.01
C GLN A 491 -6.14 6.73 -20.13
N LEU A 492 -6.14 7.79 -20.95
CA LEU A 492 -5.24 7.90 -22.10
C LEU A 492 -3.83 8.31 -21.69
N ARG A 493 -3.73 9.33 -20.84
CA ARG A 493 -2.44 9.88 -20.41
C ARG A 493 -1.85 9.04 -19.29
N GLU A 494 -0.53 9.08 -19.16
CA GLU A 494 0.14 8.66 -17.94
C GLU A 494 -0.38 9.47 -16.74
N TRP A 495 -0.31 8.85 -15.57
CA TRP A 495 -0.65 9.54 -14.33
C TRP A 495 0.34 10.66 -14.02
N SER A 496 -0.14 11.70 -13.36
CA SER A 496 0.65 12.77 -12.75
C SER A 496 -0.08 13.28 -11.52
N GLU A 497 0.67 13.53 -10.47
CA GLU A 497 0.17 14.12 -9.23
C GLU A 497 -0.31 15.56 -9.40
N GLU A 498 0.13 16.24 -10.45
CA GLU A 498 -0.17 17.65 -10.72
C GLU A 498 -1.62 17.90 -11.19
N ARG A 499 -2.33 16.86 -11.61
CA ARG A 499 -3.68 16.99 -12.20
C ARG A 499 -4.60 15.85 -11.78
N GLU A 500 -5.91 16.09 -11.85
CA GLU A 500 -6.90 15.04 -11.65
C GLU A 500 -6.92 14.04 -12.81
N LEU A 501 -7.59 12.91 -12.58
CA LEU A 501 -7.89 11.92 -13.61
C LEU A 501 -8.76 12.52 -14.72
N ASP A 502 -8.66 11.95 -15.92
CA ASP A 502 -9.40 12.39 -17.10
C ASP A 502 -10.87 11.93 -17.07
N TRP A 503 -11.62 12.28 -16.01
CA TRP A 503 -13.02 11.88 -15.82
C TRP A 503 -13.95 12.20 -16.98
N TYR A 504 -13.60 13.21 -17.79
CA TYR A 504 -14.36 13.56 -19.00
C TYR A 504 -14.40 12.43 -20.03
N LEU A 505 -13.44 11.50 -20.02
CA LEU A 505 -13.41 10.34 -20.90
C LEU A 505 -14.63 9.42 -20.68
N LEU A 506 -15.23 9.44 -19.50
CA LEU A 506 -16.46 8.70 -19.24
C LEU A 506 -17.70 9.25 -19.99
N ALA A 507 -17.59 10.39 -20.67
CA ALA A 507 -18.60 10.82 -21.65
C ALA A 507 -18.48 10.05 -22.98
N GLU A 508 -17.37 9.38 -23.24
CA GLU A 508 -17.10 8.61 -24.44
C GLU A 508 -17.48 7.14 -24.24
N GLU A 509 -18.18 6.57 -25.19
CA GLU A 509 -18.73 5.21 -25.10
C GLU A 509 -17.66 4.12 -24.87
N PRO A 510 -16.51 4.10 -25.56
CA PRO A 510 -15.48 3.06 -25.33
C PRO A 510 -14.95 3.04 -23.89
N HIS A 511 -14.82 4.20 -23.24
CA HIS A 511 -14.37 4.32 -21.87
C HIS A 511 -15.42 3.87 -20.85
N GLN A 512 -16.70 4.11 -21.12
CA GLN A 512 -17.81 3.54 -20.34
C GLN A 512 -17.87 2.01 -20.48
N GLN A 513 -17.67 1.50 -21.69
CA GLN A 513 -17.73 0.08 -22.00
C GLN A 513 -16.62 -0.70 -21.29
N ILE A 514 -15.38 -0.20 -21.29
CA ILE A 514 -14.26 -0.84 -20.54
C ILE A 514 -14.47 -0.74 -19.04
N GLN A 515 -15.02 0.37 -18.52
CA GLN A 515 -15.35 0.49 -17.10
C GLN A 515 -16.44 -0.51 -16.70
N ASN A 516 -17.46 -0.67 -17.52
CA ASN A 516 -18.51 -1.68 -17.31
C ASN A 516 -17.96 -3.11 -17.31
N TRP A 517 -17.02 -3.40 -18.24
CA TRP A 517 -16.32 -4.68 -18.29
C TRP A 517 -15.54 -4.97 -17.00
N TYR A 518 -14.71 -4.03 -16.59
CA TYR A 518 -13.88 -4.20 -15.39
C TYR A 518 -14.73 -4.30 -14.11
N ARG A 519 -15.80 -3.50 -14.01
CA ARG A 519 -16.79 -3.60 -12.94
C ARG A 519 -17.39 -5.00 -12.85
N ASP A 520 -17.86 -5.53 -13.98
CA ASP A 520 -18.52 -6.82 -14.00
C ASP A 520 -17.54 -7.99 -13.74
N LEU A 521 -16.25 -7.84 -14.11
CA LEU A 521 -15.17 -8.73 -13.70
C LEU A 521 -14.95 -8.70 -12.18
N LEU A 522 -14.90 -7.52 -11.56
CA LEU A 522 -14.77 -7.40 -10.10
C LEU A 522 -15.97 -7.98 -9.35
N HIS A 523 -17.18 -7.79 -9.88
CA HIS A 523 -18.39 -8.42 -9.32
C HIS A 523 -18.33 -9.94 -9.44
N LEU A 524 -17.90 -10.49 -10.59
CA LEU A 524 -17.67 -11.93 -10.74
C LEU A 524 -16.63 -12.43 -9.74
N TYR A 525 -15.50 -11.71 -9.59
CA TYR A 525 -14.43 -12.03 -8.64
C TYR A 525 -14.97 -12.10 -7.21
N ARG A 526 -15.71 -11.08 -6.75
CA ARG A 526 -16.23 -11.04 -5.38
C ARG A 526 -17.27 -12.11 -5.05
N HIS A 527 -18.05 -12.54 -6.02
CA HIS A 527 -19.20 -13.41 -5.78
C HIS A 527 -18.98 -14.88 -6.18
N ASN A 528 -17.81 -15.19 -6.79
CA ASN A 528 -17.48 -16.56 -7.14
C ASN A 528 -16.23 -17.05 -6.39
N LYS A 529 -16.43 -17.97 -5.46
CA LYS A 529 -15.39 -18.54 -4.60
C LYS A 529 -14.22 -19.16 -5.36
N ALA A 530 -14.47 -19.67 -6.58
CA ALA A 530 -13.41 -20.24 -7.41
C ALA A 530 -12.28 -19.24 -7.73
N LEU A 531 -12.56 -17.93 -7.67
CA LEU A 531 -11.59 -16.89 -8.02
C LEU A 531 -10.70 -16.42 -6.87
N TYR A 532 -10.99 -16.81 -5.61
CA TYR A 532 -10.22 -16.31 -4.47
C TYR A 532 -9.99 -17.32 -3.34
N GLU A 533 -10.84 -18.35 -3.20
CA GLU A 533 -10.82 -19.25 -2.03
C GLU A 533 -9.56 -20.13 -1.98
N LEU A 534 -8.99 -20.43 -3.15
CA LEU A 534 -7.80 -21.27 -3.32
C LEU A 534 -6.69 -20.54 -4.10
N ASP A 535 -6.51 -19.24 -3.87
CA ASP A 535 -5.48 -18.45 -4.55
C ASP A 535 -4.06 -18.88 -4.19
N THR A 536 -3.88 -19.48 -3.03
CA THR A 536 -2.59 -19.96 -2.52
C THR A 536 -2.45 -21.48 -2.54
N ASP A 537 -3.39 -22.18 -3.22
CA ASP A 537 -3.41 -23.64 -3.31
C ASP A 537 -3.46 -24.09 -4.78
N PRO A 538 -2.54 -24.93 -5.25
CA PRO A 538 -2.55 -25.47 -6.62
C PRO A 538 -3.86 -26.11 -7.04
N ALA A 539 -4.65 -26.66 -6.10
CA ALA A 539 -5.97 -27.24 -6.40
C ALA A 539 -6.99 -26.21 -6.94
N GLY A 540 -6.71 -24.91 -6.79
CA GLY A 540 -7.57 -23.82 -7.28
C GLY A 540 -7.43 -23.51 -8.76
N PHE A 541 -6.47 -24.11 -9.49
CA PHE A 541 -6.20 -23.77 -10.87
C PHE A 541 -5.84 -25.00 -11.71
N GLU A 542 -6.38 -25.07 -12.93
CA GLU A 542 -6.07 -26.13 -13.89
C GLU A 542 -5.93 -25.53 -15.29
N TRP A 543 -4.77 -25.69 -15.92
CA TRP A 543 -4.65 -25.41 -17.34
C TRP A 543 -5.48 -26.41 -18.16
N ILE A 544 -6.32 -25.89 -19.05
CA ILE A 544 -6.98 -26.70 -20.08
C ILE A 544 -6.08 -26.74 -21.31
N ASN A 545 -5.66 -25.56 -21.79
CA ASN A 545 -4.67 -25.47 -22.85
C ASN A 545 -3.78 -24.23 -22.61
N LYS A 546 -2.52 -24.48 -22.27
CA LYS A 546 -1.48 -23.45 -22.16
C LYS A 546 -0.52 -23.41 -23.35
N ASP A 547 -0.66 -24.35 -24.27
CA ASP A 547 0.34 -24.59 -25.33
C ASP A 547 -0.16 -24.18 -26.72
N ASP A 548 -1.30 -23.49 -26.82
CA ASP A 548 -1.82 -22.95 -28.09
C ASP A 548 -1.07 -21.69 -28.53
N THR A 549 0.24 -21.84 -28.65
CA THR A 549 1.18 -20.73 -28.93
C THR A 549 0.94 -20.09 -30.29
N PHE A 550 0.59 -20.90 -31.30
CA PHE A 550 0.37 -20.41 -32.67
C PHE A 550 -0.82 -19.46 -32.75
N ARG A 551 -1.88 -19.72 -32.00
CA ARG A 551 -3.10 -18.89 -31.94
C ARG A 551 -3.09 -17.88 -30.81
N SER A 552 -2.12 -17.95 -29.87
CA SER A 552 -2.05 -17.13 -28.66
C SER A 552 -3.37 -17.16 -27.88
N ILE A 553 -3.90 -18.36 -27.68
CA ILE A 553 -5.11 -18.60 -26.90
C ILE A 553 -4.74 -19.35 -25.63
N PHE A 554 -5.34 -18.94 -24.52
CA PHE A 554 -5.18 -19.60 -23.22
C PHE A 554 -6.54 -20.04 -22.70
N SER A 555 -6.63 -21.26 -22.21
CA SER A 555 -7.81 -21.73 -21.50
C SER A 555 -7.43 -22.44 -20.21
N PHE A 556 -8.16 -22.11 -19.15
CA PHE A 556 -7.92 -22.64 -17.81
C PHE A 556 -9.20 -22.67 -16.98
N VAL A 557 -9.19 -23.48 -15.93
CA VAL A 557 -10.28 -23.57 -14.97
C VAL A 557 -9.83 -23.05 -13.62
N ARG A 558 -10.71 -22.30 -12.98
CA ARG A 558 -10.63 -21.98 -11.56
C ARG A 558 -11.60 -22.87 -10.79
N HIS A 559 -11.11 -23.49 -9.75
CA HIS A 559 -11.87 -24.41 -8.90
C HIS A 559 -12.22 -23.77 -7.56
N SER A 560 -13.46 -23.95 -7.11
CA SER A 560 -13.84 -23.70 -5.71
C SER A 560 -13.48 -24.93 -4.85
N ARG A 561 -13.27 -24.72 -3.55
CA ARG A 561 -12.93 -25.81 -2.60
C ARG A 561 -13.98 -26.93 -2.59
N ASP A 562 -15.25 -26.58 -2.65
CA ASP A 562 -16.35 -27.53 -2.71
C ASP A 562 -16.64 -28.07 -4.12
N ASN A 563 -15.95 -27.55 -5.12
CA ASN A 563 -16.00 -27.95 -6.53
C ASN A 563 -17.41 -27.85 -7.15
N LYS A 564 -18.29 -27.01 -6.59
CA LYS A 564 -19.69 -26.86 -7.05
C LYS A 564 -19.85 -25.81 -8.13
N LYS A 565 -19.05 -24.74 -8.06
CA LYS A 565 -19.07 -23.63 -9.01
C LYS A 565 -17.65 -23.33 -9.46
N ASN A 566 -17.28 -23.94 -10.58
CA ASN A 566 -15.98 -23.70 -11.22
C ASN A 566 -16.16 -22.72 -12.37
N LEU A 567 -15.09 -22.08 -12.78
CA LEU A 567 -15.09 -21.16 -13.91
C LEU A 567 -14.05 -21.58 -14.95
N LEU A 568 -14.49 -21.80 -16.18
CA LEU A 568 -13.63 -21.97 -17.34
C LEU A 568 -13.44 -20.61 -18.01
N PHE A 569 -12.20 -20.17 -18.17
CA PHE A 569 -11.79 -19.02 -18.95
C PHE A 569 -11.24 -19.45 -20.29
N VAL A 570 -11.63 -18.74 -21.37
CA VAL A 570 -11.08 -18.89 -22.71
C VAL A 570 -10.70 -17.49 -23.20
N CYS A 571 -9.41 -17.24 -23.42
CA CYS A 571 -8.86 -15.91 -23.72
C CYS A 571 -8.12 -15.94 -25.07
N ASN A 572 -8.56 -15.15 -26.03
CA ASN A 572 -7.92 -14.97 -27.32
C ASN A 572 -7.12 -13.65 -27.33
N PHE A 573 -5.81 -13.73 -27.49
CA PHE A 573 -4.93 -12.56 -27.55
C PHE A 573 -4.54 -12.16 -28.98
N THR A 574 -5.36 -12.51 -29.98
CA THR A 574 -5.15 -12.14 -31.38
C THR A 574 -6.35 -11.44 -32.00
N PRO A 575 -6.15 -10.63 -33.06
CA PRO A 575 -7.24 -9.97 -33.79
C PRO A 575 -7.99 -10.94 -34.73
N MET A 576 -7.82 -12.25 -34.52
CA MET A 576 -8.40 -13.27 -35.41
C MET A 576 -9.64 -13.88 -34.80
N GLU A 577 -10.73 -13.83 -35.53
CA GLU A 577 -11.95 -14.57 -35.21
C GLU A 577 -11.73 -16.08 -35.36
N ARG A 578 -12.37 -16.90 -34.50
CA ARG A 578 -12.30 -18.36 -34.48
C ARG A 578 -13.73 -18.91 -34.33
N LEU A 579 -14.47 -19.01 -35.42
CA LEU A 579 -15.89 -19.38 -35.40
C LEU A 579 -16.14 -20.78 -34.83
N ASP A 580 -15.25 -21.71 -35.09
CA ASP A 580 -15.34 -23.10 -34.66
C ASP A 580 -14.35 -23.48 -33.59
N TYR A 581 -13.96 -22.51 -32.70
CA TYR A 581 -13.00 -22.81 -31.65
C TYR A 581 -13.56 -23.85 -30.69
N ARG A 582 -12.81 -24.93 -30.52
CA ARG A 582 -13.16 -26.00 -29.60
C ARG A 582 -12.27 -25.98 -28.40
N VAL A 583 -12.86 -26.05 -27.19
CA VAL A 583 -12.14 -26.08 -25.93
C VAL A 583 -12.55 -27.31 -25.13
N GLY A 584 -11.52 -27.96 -24.53
CA GLY A 584 -11.72 -29.09 -23.63
C GLY A 584 -12.42 -28.66 -22.33
N VAL A 585 -13.26 -29.57 -21.78
CA VAL A 585 -13.90 -29.35 -20.48
C VAL A 585 -13.74 -30.58 -19.59
N PRO A 586 -13.40 -30.40 -18.29
CA PRO A 586 -13.07 -31.52 -17.40
C PRO A 586 -14.22 -32.47 -17.12
N ARG A 587 -15.47 -32.00 -17.28
CA ARG A 587 -16.67 -32.75 -16.87
C ARG A 587 -17.81 -32.65 -17.90
N ARG A 588 -18.65 -33.69 -17.92
CA ARG A 588 -19.92 -33.71 -18.72
C ARG A 588 -21.00 -32.93 -17.96
N LYS A 589 -20.78 -31.70 -17.55
CA LYS A 589 -21.74 -30.81 -16.90
C LYS A 589 -22.03 -29.63 -17.82
N GLN A 590 -23.28 -29.16 -17.86
CA GLN A 590 -23.60 -27.96 -18.63
C GLN A 590 -22.78 -26.76 -18.16
N LEU A 591 -22.32 -25.96 -19.12
CA LEU A 591 -21.60 -24.71 -18.88
C LEU A 591 -22.53 -23.54 -19.17
N LYS A 592 -22.64 -22.63 -18.21
CA LYS A 592 -23.37 -21.38 -18.37
C LYS A 592 -22.39 -20.29 -18.74
N LEU A 593 -22.57 -19.63 -19.88
CA LEU A 593 -21.82 -18.41 -20.22
C LEU A 593 -22.23 -17.31 -19.27
N VAL A 594 -21.29 -16.88 -18.38
CA VAL A 594 -21.54 -15.87 -17.34
C VAL A 594 -20.94 -14.52 -17.69
N LEU A 595 -19.91 -14.49 -18.53
CA LEU A 595 -19.28 -13.27 -19.01
C LEU A 595 -18.74 -13.48 -20.42
N ASP A 596 -18.98 -12.51 -21.30
CA ASP A 596 -18.51 -12.50 -22.68
C ASP A 596 -18.09 -11.08 -23.07
N SER A 597 -16.84 -10.90 -23.44
CA SER A 597 -16.30 -9.59 -23.82
C SER A 597 -16.87 -9.04 -25.15
N ASP A 598 -17.55 -9.89 -25.92
CA ASP A 598 -18.21 -9.51 -27.16
C ASP A 598 -19.66 -9.01 -26.98
N ASP A 599 -20.17 -8.98 -25.75
CA ASP A 599 -21.45 -8.36 -25.46
C ASP A 599 -21.41 -6.85 -25.82
N PRO A 600 -22.42 -6.31 -26.52
CA PRO A 600 -22.46 -4.87 -26.89
C PRO A 600 -22.30 -3.91 -25.74
N LYS A 601 -22.74 -4.26 -24.54
CA LYS A 601 -22.53 -3.43 -23.33
C LYS A 601 -21.05 -3.19 -22.97
N TYR A 602 -20.13 -3.97 -23.57
CA TYR A 602 -18.69 -3.84 -23.44
C TYR A 602 -18.00 -3.44 -24.76
N GLY A 603 -18.79 -2.99 -25.76
CA GLY A 603 -18.26 -2.61 -27.07
C GLY A 603 -17.87 -3.79 -27.96
N GLY A 604 -18.48 -4.95 -27.76
CA GLY A 604 -18.35 -6.10 -28.65
C GLY A 604 -19.33 -6.04 -29.82
N ASN A 605 -19.17 -6.97 -30.75
CA ASN A 605 -20.01 -7.06 -31.97
C ASN A 605 -21.41 -7.64 -31.70
N GLY A 606 -21.62 -8.24 -30.53
CA GLY A 606 -22.90 -8.80 -30.13
C GLY A 606 -23.30 -10.04 -30.92
N VAL A 607 -22.35 -10.89 -31.29
CA VAL A 607 -22.66 -12.14 -31.95
C VAL A 607 -23.59 -12.99 -31.07
N GLU A 608 -24.76 -13.35 -31.60
CA GLU A 608 -25.72 -14.12 -30.84
C GLU A 608 -25.19 -15.51 -30.49
N ARG A 609 -25.29 -15.88 -29.21
CA ARG A 609 -24.74 -17.12 -28.67
C ARG A 609 -25.68 -17.76 -27.66
N PRO A 610 -25.68 -19.12 -27.58
CA PRO A 610 -26.35 -19.81 -26.48
C PRO A 610 -25.82 -19.36 -25.11
N LYS A 611 -26.72 -19.18 -24.17
CA LYS A 611 -26.30 -18.91 -22.76
C LYS A 611 -25.85 -20.18 -22.03
N VAL A 612 -26.16 -21.35 -22.57
CA VAL A 612 -25.84 -22.67 -21.99
C VAL A 612 -25.24 -23.56 -23.06
N TYR A 613 -24.08 -24.12 -22.75
CA TYR A 613 -23.36 -25.07 -23.62
C TYR A 613 -23.43 -26.48 -23.02
N LYS A 614 -23.71 -27.46 -23.86
CA LYS A 614 -23.74 -28.89 -23.48
C LYS A 614 -22.46 -29.54 -24.01
N PRO A 615 -21.57 -30.07 -23.14
CA PRO A 615 -20.40 -30.77 -23.59
C PRO A 615 -20.73 -32.00 -24.43
N VAL A 616 -20.04 -32.14 -25.55
CA VAL A 616 -20.10 -33.33 -26.39
C VAL A 616 -18.93 -34.27 -26.08
N LYS A 617 -19.09 -35.58 -26.33
CA LYS A 617 -18.01 -36.55 -26.17
C LYS A 617 -17.13 -36.49 -27.41
N GLN A 618 -16.31 -35.45 -27.43
CA GLN A 618 -15.28 -35.24 -28.43
C GLN A 618 -14.04 -34.74 -27.69
N GLU A 619 -12.96 -35.48 -27.80
CA GLU A 619 -11.71 -35.16 -27.16
C GLU A 619 -11.12 -33.86 -27.71
N CYS A 620 -10.67 -32.97 -26.79
CA CYS A 620 -9.97 -31.72 -27.09
C CYS A 620 -9.11 -31.31 -25.88
N ASP A 621 -7.94 -30.77 -26.11
CA ASP A 621 -7.03 -30.28 -25.07
C ASP A 621 -6.77 -31.33 -23.97
N GLY A 622 -6.65 -32.61 -24.32
CA GLY A 622 -6.48 -33.71 -23.36
C GLY A 622 -7.74 -34.04 -22.53
N GLN A 623 -8.85 -33.32 -22.75
CA GLN A 623 -10.11 -33.57 -22.05
C GLN A 623 -11.05 -34.46 -22.91
N LYS A 624 -11.75 -35.38 -22.23
CA LYS A 624 -12.71 -36.31 -22.88
C LYS A 624 -13.94 -35.63 -23.49
N TYR A 625 -14.26 -34.46 -22.96
CA TYR A 625 -15.41 -33.68 -23.38
C TYR A 625 -14.98 -32.30 -23.85
N SER A 626 -15.75 -31.69 -24.73
CA SER A 626 -15.48 -30.35 -25.24
C SER A 626 -16.74 -29.61 -25.60
N ILE A 627 -16.64 -28.28 -25.74
CA ILE A 627 -17.64 -27.41 -26.33
C ILE A 627 -17.05 -26.69 -27.53
N ALA A 628 -17.87 -26.33 -28.52
CA ALA A 628 -17.53 -25.39 -29.57
C ALA A 628 -18.05 -24.00 -29.18
N TYR A 629 -17.20 -22.98 -29.33
CA TYR A 629 -17.53 -21.60 -29.02
C TYR A 629 -16.95 -20.66 -30.09
N PRO A 630 -17.76 -19.76 -30.69
CA PRO A 630 -17.25 -18.80 -31.67
C PRO A 630 -16.48 -17.67 -30.95
N LEU A 631 -15.16 -17.81 -30.91
CA LEU A 631 -14.28 -16.92 -30.21
C LEU A 631 -13.91 -15.71 -31.07
N GLN A 632 -14.24 -14.51 -30.62
CA GLN A 632 -14.05 -13.26 -31.35
C GLN A 632 -12.61 -12.73 -31.26
N PRO A 633 -12.22 -11.74 -32.08
CA PRO A 633 -10.96 -11.04 -31.96
C PRO A 633 -10.77 -10.48 -30.54
N TYR A 634 -9.65 -10.80 -29.89
CA TYR A 634 -9.36 -10.46 -28.50
C TYR A 634 -10.48 -10.88 -27.52
N GLY A 635 -11.28 -11.85 -27.92
CA GLY A 635 -12.46 -12.27 -27.18
C GLY A 635 -12.12 -13.06 -25.93
N VAL A 636 -12.88 -12.81 -24.88
CA VAL A 636 -12.85 -13.61 -23.65
C VAL A 636 -14.24 -14.12 -23.33
N ALA A 637 -14.32 -15.41 -23.05
CA ALA A 637 -15.53 -16.05 -22.55
C ALA A 637 -15.28 -16.72 -21.20
N VAL A 638 -16.20 -16.54 -20.25
CA VAL A 638 -16.15 -17.18 -18.94
C VAL A 638 -17.40 -18.01 -18.74
N PHE A 639 -17.20 -19.28 -18.42
CA PHE A 639 -18.28 -20.25 -18.22
C PHE A 639 -18.29 -20.79 -16.80
N GLU A 640 -19.46 -20.81 -16.16
CA GLU A 640 -19.69 -21.44 -14.86
C GLU A 640 -20.22 -22.86 -15.05
N PHE A 641 -19.70 -23.84 -14.27
CA PHE A 641 -20.16 -25.24 -14.30
C PHE A 641 -19.93 -25.97 -12.96
#